data_0e1a54300a8fe21b6b1ead1e7afe3077
#
_entry.id   0e1a54300a8fe21b6b1ead1e7afe3077
#
_cell.length_a   1.000
_cell.length_b   1.000
_cell.length_c   1.000
_cell.angle_alpha   90.00
_cell.angle_beta   90.00
_cell.angle_gamma   90.00
#
_symmetry.space_group_name_H-M   'P 1'
#
loop_
_entity.id
_entity.type
_entity.pdbx_description
1 polymer ?
#
loop_
_entity_poly.entity_id
_entity_poly.type
_entity_poly.pdbx_seq_one_letter_code
_entity_poly.pdbx_strand_id
1 'polypeptide(L)'
;MVVIAESTRKQLGRLFDLEELEAKDLKGIPKPVPSWAVLRAGAAESRFEALHAGTMTFVGREAEIELLKRYWRLAKSGETRVVQVSAEAGLGKSHLVATFAEQLRSEPHTILQFFCAPHTRDSALFPIIACLERAAGFKHEDTPEAKRNKIETLVTSSSDVAEDVLLIAELLALPRSDDDRAMDYSPQRTKEKTLEALLRYAVGAARRQPVLLIFEDVHWIDPTSREWLDLAVRQLRQLPILALVTSRTEFQSSWASQSHVTSLPLPRLSPEDSVALVRQIERTNAPLSEGVVQEIIDRSDGVPLFLEQVTRAVLEVGDANVVSNGSAPSTPDRRIPSTLQASLIGRLDCLGKAAKEIAQLGAAIGREFSYNLLAAASERPPVYLEDALARLVEKELIFQSASLPQAAFLFKHALVQDAAYSTLLRTSRRDIHARIANAMLAGGTTDSAAPEIVAFHLQQADRPAEAIAYWRKAGEQSARRANNREAVAHFRRALALLEGHPQTSDRLGIELAILSQLAPALMSVHGWGATEVGEVVERATEVGHQLDSSPEIAPSIANLWLFHYANGRLDAAEKVSRNLLRIAQDLDSQEVLLQAHHTAWPVRWGRGAMKDALGHIDAGLALYDEQRHAHHRFLYLGHDPAVCGLAIASQLCSSLGYTAQAKDRADQALALARRLNHEPTLMHGLWFVIESQMTRGDVLGVTANTAELLNLAEQYGLPLPRAMGLIYRGWALAYSGRAEEGLALATEGTGLLQRTGNRIVLSRAYGVIAEIHLVIGRYQEGLSEVERAIHVASNIGESFYLDRLLLNRALLMRETGQTEEMVEAGLKRSLDFAALQGAKVLELRTAIHLADLWGRIGKRDQAQELLRSTCDCFTEGHDTPDFKQAIEMLHGRAESART
;
A
#
# COMPACT_ATOMS: atom_id res chain seq x y z
N MET A 1 44.93 -23.50 17.80
CA MET A 1 44.56 -22.43 18.72
C MET A 1 45.20 -21.15 18.23
N VAL A 2 44.40 -20.14 17.94
CA VAL A 2 44.88 -18.81 17.57
C VAL A 2 44.90 -17.95 18.83
N VAL A 3 46.04 -17.30 19.12
CA VAL A 3 46.19 -16.42 20.27
C VAL A 3 46.37 -15.01 19.78
N ILE A 4 45.61 -14.08 20.36
CA ILE A 4 45.57 -12.67 19.96
C ILE A 4 45.95 -11.75 21.13
N ALA A 5 46.51 -10.60 20.84
CA ALA A 5 46.83 -9.56 21.81
C ALA A 5 45.62 -8.64 22.06
N GLU A 6 45.69 -7.82 23.12
CA GLU A 6 44.65 -6.87 23.53
C GLU A 6 44.25 -5.92 22.39
N SER A 7 45.20 -5.45 21.59
CA SER A 7 44.92 -4.58 20.44
C SER A 7 44.04 -5.29 19.39
N THR A 8 44.32 -6.57 19.12
CA THR A 8 43.54 -7.39 18.20
C THR A 8 42.18 -7.73 18.79
N ARG A 9 42.12 -8.03 20.10
CA ARG A 9 40.85 -8.26 20.83
C ARG A 9 39.91 -7.08 20.71
N LYS A 10 40.46 -5.86 20.91
CA LYS A 10 39.66 -4.62 20.72
C LYS A 10 39.15 -4.44 19.31
N GLN A 11 39.93 -4.82 18.30
CA GLN A 11 39.53 -4.75 16.88
C GLN A 11 38.48 -5.80 16.51
N LEU A 12 38.59 -7.02 17.07
CA LEU A 12 37.68 -8.13 16.83
C LEU A 12 36.36 -7.98 17.56
N GLY A 13 36.32 -7.18 18.65
CA GLY A 13 35.11 -7.02 19.45
C GLY A 13 34.59 -8.38 19.95
N ARG A 14 33.31 -8.69 19.61
CA ARG A 14 32.65 -9.96 19.96
C ARG A 14 32.49 -10.92 18.78
N LEU A 15 33.23 -10.72 17.69
CA LEU A 15 33.17 -11.61 16.52
C LEU A 15 33.63 -13.05 16.81
N PHE A 16 34.34 -13.23 17.94
CA PHE A 16 34.83 -14.54 18.40
C PHE A 16 34.62 -14.70 19.90
N ASP A 17 34.29 -15.90 20.30
CA ASP A 17 34.34 -16.27 21.71
C ASP A 17 35.84 -16.38 22.11
N LEU A 18 36.23 -15.62 23.10
CA LEU A 18 37.63 -15.49 23.53
C LEU A 18 37.76 -15.93 24.96
N GLU A 19 38.84 -16.68 25.23
CA GLU A 19 39.24 -17.07 26.57
C GLU A 19 40.52 -16.32 26.97
N GLU A 20 40.47 -15.64 28.11
CA GLU A 20 41.65 -14.89 28.60
C GLU A 20 42.75 -15.84 29.03
N LEU A 21 43.96 -15.62 28.51
CA LEU A 21 45.13 -16.40 28.87
C LEU A 21 46.02 -15.58 29.78
N GLU A 22 46.88 -16.27 30.55
CA GLU A 22 47.88 -15.59 31.38
C GLU A 22 48.75 -14.66 30.51
N ALA A 23 48.99 -13.44 31.00
CA ALA A 23 49.85 -12.46 30.35
C ALA A 23 51.26 -13.02 30.17
N LYS A 24 51.83 -12.93 28.96
CA LYS A 24 53.13 -13.50 28.65
C LYS A 24 54.17 -12.41 28.44
N ASP A 25 55.38 -12.64 28.97
CA ASP A 25 56.57 -11.84 28.67
C ASP A 25 57.07 -12.13 27.26
N LEU A 26 57.06 -11.10 26.42
CA LEU A 26 57.56 -11.20 25.03
C LEU A 26 58.88 -10.47 24.91
N LYS A 27 59.87 -11.13 24.29
CA LYS A 27 61.22 -10.56 24.06
C LYS A 27 61.14 -9.24 23.32
N GLY A 28 61.62 -8.15 23.96
CA GLY A 28 61.59 -6.81 23.42
C GLY A 28 60.42 -5.94 23.83
N ILE A 29 59.48 -6.44 24.64
CA ILE A 29 58.33 -5.66 25.17
C ILE A 29 58.51 -5.53 26.69
N PRO A 30 58.50 -4.29 27.24
CA PRO A 30 58.85 -4.02 28.63
C PRO A 30 57.81 -4.50 29.68
N LYS A 31 56.60 -4.87 29.26
CA LYS A 31 55.53 -5.30 30.15
C LYS A 31 54.87 -6.59 29.62
N PRO A 32 54.37 -7.49 30.53
CA PRO A 32 53.62 -8.66 30.09
C PRO A 32 52.45 -8.28 29.18
N VAL A 33 52.29 -8.99 28.07
CA VAL A 33 51.24 -8.72 27.10
C VAL A 33 50.01 -9.60 27.40
N PRO A 34 48.85 -9.03 27.77
CA PRO A 34 47.62 -9.78 27.88
C PRO A 34 47.28 -10.44 26.55
N SER A 35 46.88 -11.71 26.63
CA SER A 35 46.58 -12.52 25.43
C SER A 35 45.30 -13.32 25.61
N TRP A 36 44.63 -13.61 24.49
CA TRP A 36 43.36 -14.37 24.45
C TRP A 36 43.45 -15.48 23.41
N ALA A 37 42.90 -16.64 23.78
CA ALA A 37 42.68 -17.73 22.83
C ALA A 37 41.36 -17.51 22.09
N VAL A 38 41.40 -17.65 20.77
CA VAL A 38 40.17 -17.67 19.96
C VAL A 38 39.58 -19.07 19.99
N LEU A 39 38.40 -19.24 20.59
CA LEU A 39 37.74 -20.55 20.77
C LEU A 39 36.94 -20.92 19.53
N ARG A 40 36.06 -20.03 19.10
CA ARG A 40 35.20 -20.21 17.93
C ARG A 40 34.70 -18.85 17.43
N ALA A 41 34.14 -18.81 16.22
CA ALA A 41 33.43 -17.65 15.76
C ALA A 41 32.25 -17.37 16.71
N GLY A 42 32.18 -16.16 17.26
CA GLY A 42 31.07 -15.76 18.12
C GLY A 42 29.80 -15.65 17.26
N ALA A 43 28.66 -15.99 17.86
CA ALA A 43 27.36 -15.79 17.22
C ALA A 43 26.95 -14.31 17.28
N ALA A 44 27.81 -13.38 16.83
CA ALA A 44 27.44 -11.97 16.68
C ALA A 44 26.52 -11.83 15.45
N GLU A 45 25.27 -12.30 15.62
CA GLU A 45 24.29 -12.40 14.54
C GLU A 45 23.52 -11.09 14.28
N SER A 46 23.71 -10.03 15.09
CA SER A 46 22.92 -8.82 14.90
C SER A 46 23.72 -7.52 15.00
N ARG A 47 23.31 -6.55 14.17
CA ARG A 47 23.66 -5.12 14.26
C ARG A 47 23.60 -4.57 15.69
N PHE A 48 22.67 -5.11 16.46
CA PHE A 48 22.35 -4.73 17.80
C PHE A 48 23.47 -5.06 18.77
N GLU A 49 24.13 -6.20 18.60
CA GLU A 49 25.28 -6.63 19.40
C GLU A 49 26.51 -5.77 19.12
N ALA A 50 26.69 -5.34 17.87
CA ALA A 50 27.75 -4.41 17.50
C ALA A 50 27.54 -3.01 18.12
N LEU A 51 26.31 -2.55 18.26
CA LEU A 51 25.96 -1.26 18.84
C LEU A 51 26.34 -1.15 20.35
N HIS A 52 26.46 -2.26 21.06
CA HIS A 52 26.59 -2.30 22.53
C HIS A 52 27.92 -2.90 23.02
N ALA A 53 28.93 -3.01 22.18
CA ALA A 53 30.28 -3.46 22.58
C ALA A 53 31.03 -2.50 23.56
N GLY A 54 30.43 -1.37 23.91
CA GLY A 54 30.93 -0.42 24.92
C GLY A 54 30.07 -0.46 26.18
N THR A 55 30.73 -0.59 27.33
CA THR A 55 30.17 -0.62 28.68
C THR A 55 29.51 0.68 29.13
N MET A 56 28.52 1.22 28.38
CA MET A 56 27.74 2.32 28.91
C MET A 56 26.59 1.77 29.75
N THR A 57 26.62 2.01 31.02
CA THR A 57 25.55 1.71 31.96
C THR A 57 24.39 2.64 31.63
N PHE A 58 23.21 2.07 31.58
CA PHE A 58 21.97 2.76 31.32
C PHE A 58 21.58 3.63 32.53
N VAL A 59 21.25 4.90 32.35
CA VAL A 59 20.95 5.85 33.43
C VAL A 59 19.58 6.48 33.22
N GLY A 60 18.78 6.55 34.27
CA GLY A 60 17.54 7.34 34.32
C GLY A 60 16.36 6.80 33.48
N ARG A 61 16.29 5.49 33.23
CA ARG A 61 15.21 4.83 32.47
C ARG A 61 14.78 3.48 33.10
N GLU A 62 15.02 3.33 34.38
CA GLU A 62 14.75 2.09 35.10
C GLU A 62 13.27 1.75 35.11
N ALA A 63 12.39 2.77 35.25
CA ALA A 63 10.94 2.62 35.24
C ALA A 63 10.44 2.09 33.87
N GLU A 64 10.95 2.63 32.77
CA GLU A 64 10.62 2.21 31.43
C GLU A 64 11.08 0.77 31.16
N ILE A 65 12.28 0.38 31.60
CA ILE A 65 12.78 -1.00 31.51
C ILE A 65 11.92 -1.97 32.32
N GLU A 66 11.54 -1.63 33.55
CA GLU A 66 10.66 -2.50 34.35
C GLU A 66 9.27 -2.64 33.74
N LEU A 67 8.74 -1.60 33.12
CA LEU A 67 7.50 -1.68 32.35
C LEU A 67 7.64 -2.65 31.17
N LEU A 68 8.73 -2.56 30.39
CA LEU A 68 9.00 -3.46 29.27
C LEU A 68 9.18 -4.91 29.76
N LYS A 69 9.85 -5.16 30.89
CA LYS A 69 9.95 -6.48 31.50
C LYS A 69 8.59 -7.04 31.93
N ARG A 70 7.72 -6.20 32.45
CA ARG A 70 6.34 -6.59 32.78
C ARG A 70 5.58 -7.04 31.52
N TYR A 71 5.67 -6.27 30.43
CA TYR A 71 5.01 -6.62 29.18
C TYR A 71 5.64 -7.86 28.52
N TRP A 72 6.94 -8.07 28.66
CA TRP A 72 7.60 -9.29 28.21
C TRP A 72 7.08 -10.53 28.94
N ARG A 73 6.89 -10.44 30.26
CA ARG A 73 6.29 -11.53 31.06
C ARG A 73 4.86 -11.85 30.59
N LEU A 74 4.04 -10.83 30.28
CA LEU A 74 2.71 -11.02 29.73
C LEU A 74 2.77 -11.62 28.31
N ALA A 75 3.69 -11.17 27.49
CA ALA A 75 3.87 -11.76 26.15
C ALA A 75 4.25 -13.25 26.24
N LYS A 76 5.17 -13.64 27.13
CA LYS A 76 5.52 -15.06 27.35
C LYS A 76 4.33 -15.92 27.80
N SER A 77 3.34 -15.36 28.46
CA SER A 77 2.10 -16.09 28.81
C SER A 77 1.08 -16.17 27.67
N GLY A 78 1.42 -15.68 26.44
CA GLY A 78 0.56 -15.74 25.28
C GLY A 78 -0.29 -14.48 25.06
N GLU A 79 -0.07 -13.41 25.82
CA GLU A 79 -0.74 -12.13 25.64
C GLU A 79 0.13 -11.17 24.83
N THR A 80 -0.10 -11.08 23.52
CA THR A 80 0.63 -10.10 22.69
C THR A 80 0.51 -8.68 23.24
N ARG A 81 1.63 -7.99 23.34
CA ARG A 81 1.71 -6.58 23.76
C ARG A 81 2.47 -5.75 22.73
N VAL A 82 1.98 -4.54 22.50
CA VAL A 82 2.61 -3.55 21.61
C VAL A 82 2.96 -2.31 22.43
N VAL A 83 4.21 -1.85 22.37
CA VAL A 83 4.65 -0.64 23.05
C VAL A 83 5.20 0.34 22.02
N GLN A 84 4.52 1.47 21.86
CA GLN A 84 4.98 2.56 21.02
C GLN A 84 5.84 3.53 21.85
N VAL A 85 7.13 3.49 21.64
CA VAL A 85 8.10 4.38 22.29
C VAL A 85 8.23 5.65 21.43
N SER A 86 7.75 6.78 21.93
CA SER A 86 7.76 8.05 21.21
C SER A 86 8.66 9.08 21.88
N ALA A 87 9.50 9.77 21.10
CA ALA A 87 10.36 10.86 21.59
C ALA A 87 10.99 11.63 20.44
N GLU A 88 11.52 12.82 20.73
CA GLU A 88 12.42 13.57 19.86
C GLU A 88 13.70 12.80 19.54
N ALA A 89 14.47 13.31 18.57
CA ALA A 89 15.77 12.72 18.23
C ALA A 89 16.78 12.86 19.38
N GLY A 90 17.57 11.83 19.63
CA GLY A 90 18.61 11.87 20.66
C GLY A 90 18.15 11.55 22.08
N LEU A 91 16.85 11.35 22.35
CA LEU A 91 16.32 11.02 23.70
C LEU A 91 16.50 9.56 24.13
N GLY A 92 17.16 8.73 23.34
CA GLY A 92 17.56 7.39 23.74
C GLY A 92 16.56 6.28 23.39
N LYS A 93 15.61 6.47 22.45
CA LYS A 93 14.66 5.40 22.02
C LYS A 93 15.36 4.09 21.67
N SER A 94 16.28 4.13 20.70
CA SER A 94 17.02 2.96 20.25
C SER A 94 17.90 2.37 21.37
N HIS A 95 18.44 3.22 22.26
CA HIS A 95 19.23 2.76 23.39
C HIS A 95 18.38 2.01 24.44
N LEU A 96 17.14 2.50 24.71
CA LEU A 96 16.18 1.82 25.58
C LEU A 96 15.83 0.43 25.03
N VAL A 97 15.47 0.34 23.73
CA VAL A 97 15.12 -0.92 23.07
C VAL A 97 16.31 -1.88 23.10
N ALA A 98 17.48 -1.36 22.85
CA ALA A 98 18.72 -2.09 22.86
C ALA A 98 19.08 -2.67 24.22
N THR A 99 19.07 -1.86 25.24
CA THR A 99 19.35 -2.27 26.63
C THR A 99 18.33 -3.33 27.08
N PHE A 100 17.06 -3.16 26.70
CA PHE A 100 16.05 -4.15 27.03
C PHE A 100 16.32 -5.50 26.35
N ALA A 101 16.62 -5.52 25.06
CA ALA A 101 16.93 -6.75 24.34
C ALA A 101 18.20 -7.44 24.86
N GLU A 102 19.23 -6.66 25.27
CA GLU A 102 20.43 -7.22 25.92
C GLU A 102 20.10 -7.92 27.26
N GLN A 103 19.17 -7.37 28.04
CA GLN A 103 18.74 -8.00 29.28
C GLN A 103 17.99 -9.31 29.06
N LEU A 104 17.43 -9.53 27.87
CA LEU A 104 16.74 -10.77 27.51
C LEU A 104 17.68 -11.89 27.00
N ARG A 105 18.97 -11.61 26.77
CA ARG A 105 19.93 -12.57 26.19
C ARG A 105 20.01 -13.93 26.91
N SER A 106 19.78 -13.93 28.20
CA SER A 106 19.79 -15.17 29.00
C SER A 106 18.55 -16.04 28.84
N GLU A 107 17.50 -15.49 28.18
CA GLU A 107 16.23 -16.18 27.96
C GLU A 107 16.11 -16.63 26.49
N PRO A 108 15.57 -17.84 26.21
CA PRO A 108 15.31 -18.26 24.83
C PRO A 108 14.25 -17.37 24.19
N HIS A 109 14.58 -16.69 23.10
CA HIS A 109 13.66 -15.85 22.33
C HIS A 109 14.17 -15.61 20.91
N THR A 110 13.25 -15.17 20.01
CA THR A 110 13.59 -14.72 18.65
C THR A 110 13.45 -13.21 18.56
N ILE A 111 14.43 -12.53 17.96
CA ILE A 111 14.33 -11.10 17.65
C ILE A 111 14.06 -10.92 16.15
N LEU A 112 12.97 -10.22 15.84
CA LEU A 112 12.65 -9.74 14.48
C LEU A 112 12.79 -8.23 14.48
N GLN A 113 13.81 -7.71 13.79
CA GLN A 113 14.14 -6.29 13.83
C GLN A 113 14.07 -5.65 12.45
N PHE A 114 13.32 -4.56 12.38
CA PHE A 114 13.00 -3.79 11.17
C PHE A 114 13.47 -2.35 11.34
N PHE A 115 14.33 -1.90 10.42
CA PHE A 115 14.89 -0.54 10.44
C PHE A 115 14.30 0.30 9.31
N CYS A 116 13.64 1.38 9.67
CA CYS A 116 13.13 2.36 8.71
C CYS A 116 14.13 3.51 8.55
N ALA A 117 14.28 4.03 7.33
CA ALA A 117 15.21 5.12 7.04
C ALA A 117 14.63 6.09 5.99
N PRO A 118 15.04 7.38 5.99
CA PRO A 118 14.49 8.38 5.07
C PRO A 118 14.60 8.02 3.59
N HIS A 119 15.74 7.42 3.19
CA HIS A 119 16.03 7.08 1.80
C HIS A 119 15.34 5.82 1.29
N THR A 120 14.78 5.00 2.19
CA THR A 120 14.04 3.78 1.85
C THR A 120 12.53 3.92 2.09
N ARG A 121 12.06 5.12 2.41
CA ARG A 121 10.65 5.39 2.71
C ARG A 121 9.69 5.03 1.58
N ASP A 122 10.15 5.08 0.35
CA ASP A 122 9.34 4.77 -0.83
C ASP A 122 9.73 3.40 -1.46
N SER A 123 10.56 2.60 -0.79
CA SER A 123 10.93 1.24 -1.20
C SER A 123 10.04 0.24 -0.47
N ALA A 124 9.07 -0.34 -1.18
CA ALA A 124 8.07 -1.23 -0.60
C ALA A 124 8.70 -2.42 0.12
N LEU A 125 8.27 -2.66 1.36
CA LEU A 125 8.71 -3.75 2.23
C LEU A 125 10.23 -3.78 2.52
N PHE A 126 10.96 -2.69 2.28
CA PHE A 126 12.42 -2.66 2.46
C PHE A 126 12.87 -3.11 3.87
N PRO A 127 12.30 -2.61 4.98
CA PRO A 127 12.68 -3.06 6.32
C PRO A 127 12.44 -4.56 6.53
N ILE A 128 11.39 -5.10 5.92
CA ILE A 128 11.00 -6.51 6.03
C ILE A 128 11.93 -7.38 5.20
N ILE A 129 12.23 -6.99 3.96
CA ILE A 129 13.21 -7.65 3.09
C ILE A 129 14.55 -7.76 3.81
N ALA A 130 15.07 -6.65 4.32
CA ALA A 130 16.34 -6.63 5.05
C ALA A 130 16.33 -7.50 6.32
N CYS A 131 15.18 -7.63 7.00
CA CYS A 131 15.01 -8.54 8.14
C CYS A 131 15.06 -10.00 7.69
N LEU A 132 14.36 -10.36 6.62
CA LEU A 132 14.33 -11.73 6.07
C LEU A 132 15.71 -12.18 5.58
N GLU A 133 16.43 -11.33 4.86
CA GLU A 133 17.79 -11.64 4.39
C GLU A 133 18.75 -11.93 5.54
N ARG A 134 18.65 -11.15 6.62
CA ARG A 134 19.42 -11.39 7.85
C ARG A 134 19.00 -12.68 8.54
N ALA A 135 17.71 -12.90 8.72
CA ALA A 135 17.16 -14.09 9.37
C ALA A 135 17.49 -15.38 8.61
N ALA A 136 17.51 -15.31 7.27
CA ALA A 136 17.93 -16.41 6.41
C ALA A 136 19.47 -16.59 6.36
N GLY A 137 20.23 -15.64 6.89
CA GLY A 137 21.69 -15.68 6.87
C GLY A 137 22.27 -15.68 5.45
N PHE A 138 21.73 -14.79 4.58
CA PHE A 138 22.24 -14.67 3.21
C PHE A 138 23.66 -14.17 3.19
N LYS A 139 24.49 -14.82 2.35
CA LYS A 139 25.84 -14.41 2.06
C LYS A 139 25.97 -13.95 0.61
N HIS A 140 26.93 -13.10 0.34
CA HIS A 140 27.17 -12.58 -1.02
C HIS A 140 27.50 -13.67 -2.04
N GLU A 141 28.13 -14.73 -1.60
CA GLU A 141 28.51 -15.91 -2.40
C GLU A 141 27.41 -16.94 -2.58
N ASP A 142 26.24 -16.76 -1.93
CA ASP A 142 25.14 -17.71 -2.05
C ASP A 142 24.56 -17.72 -3.47
N THR A 143 24.43 -18.88 -4.05
CA THR A 143 23.70 -19.08 -5.31
C THR A 143 22.19 -18.85 -5.09
N PRO A 144 21.41 -18.59 -6.14
CA PRO A 144 19.95 -18.47 -6.00
C PRO A 144 19.31 -19.69 -5.33
N GLU A 145 19.77 -20.90 -5.65
CA GLU A 145 19.30 -22.14 -5.05
C GLU A 145 19.66 -22.21 -3.55
N ALA A 146 20.88 -21.81 -3.19
CA ALA A 146 21.29 -21.75 -1.78
C ALA A 146 20.45 -20.78 -0.97
N LYS A 147 20.14 -19.60 -1.54
CA LYS A 147 19.24 -18.61 -0.93
C LYS A 147 17.83 -19.17 -0.76
N ARG A 148 17.31 -19.87 -1.78
CA ARG A 148 15.98 -20.51 -1.74
C ARG A 148 15.90 -21.58 -0.63
N ASN A 149 16.89 -22.48 -0.52
CA ASN A 149 16.94 -23.49 0.54
C ASN A 149 16.98 -22.88 1.95
N LYS A 150 17.64 -21.72 2.09
CA LYS A 150 17.66 -20.97 3.35
C LYS A 150 16.27 -20.38 3.67
N ILE A 151 15.53 -19.89 2.68
CA ILE A 151 14.15 -19.42 2.86
C ILE A 151 13.24 -20.58 3.24
N GLU A 152 13.35 -21.72 2.56
CA GLU A 152 12.57 -22.92 2.87
C GLU A 152 12.79 -23.34 4.33
N THR A 153 14.04 -23.35 4.78
CA THR A 153 14.37 -23.61 6.18
C THR A 153 13.76 -22.57 7.13
N LEU A 154 13.73 -21.31 6.72
CA LEU A 154 13.19 -20.20 7.52
C LEU A 154 11.68 -20.35 7.75
N VAL A 155 10.93 -20.79 6.73
CA VAL A 155 9.45 -20.88 6.75
C VAL A 155 8.91 -22.27 7.05
N THR A 156 9.76 -23.24 7.42
CA THR A 156 9.37 -24.65 7.70
C THR A 156 8.23 -24.81 8.70
N SER A 157 8.00 -23.83 9.56
CA SER A 157 6.89 -23.83 10.54
C SER A 157 5.60 -23.18 10.02
N SER A 158 5.54 -22.79 8.74
CA SER A 158 4.33 -22.25 8.11
C SER A 158 3.31 -23.36 7.84
N SER A 159 2.04 -22.99 7.76
CA SER A 159 0.96 -23.92 7.37
C SER A 159 0.95 -24.23 5.87
N ASP A 160 1.58 -23.39 5.05
CA ASP A 160 1.66 -23.51 3.61
C ASP A 160 3.07 -23.18 3.10
N VAL A 161 4.02 -24.09 3.41
CA VAL A 161 5.46 -23.88 3.16
C VAL A 161 5.77 -23.63 1.69
N ALA A 162 5.12 -24.37 0.78
CA ALA A 162 5.42 -24.29 -0.64
C ALA A 162 5.00 -22.93 -1.23
N GLU A 163 3.79 -22.45 -0.91
CA GLU A 163 3.31 -21.12 -1.33
C GLU A 163 4.16 -20.01 -0.71
N ASP A 164 4.46 -20.09 0.59
CA ASP A 164 5.23 -19.07 1.31
C ASP A 164 6.66 -18.94 0.79
N VAL A 165 7.32 -20.06 0.44
CA VAL A 165 8.65 -20.06 -0.17
C VAL A 165 8.63 -19.32 -1.51
N LEU A 166 7.63 -19.58 -2.36
CA LEU A 166 7.50 -18.94 -3.65
C LEU A 166 7.27 -17.42 -3.52
N LEU A 167 6.35 -17.03 -2.64
CA LEU A 167 6.02 -15.60 -2.40
C LEU A 167 7.20 -14.82 -1.82
N ILE A 168 7.91 -15.41 -0.85
CA ILE A 168 9.09 -14.77 -0.23
C ILE A 168 10.27 -14.76 -1.20
N ALA A 169 10.46 -15.80 -2.02
CA ALA A 169 11.49 -15.82 -3.05
C ALA A 169 11.25 -14.73 -4.11
N GLU A 170 9.98 -14.55 -4.54
CA GLU A 170 9.61 -13.47 -5.47
C GLU A 170 9.78 -12.08 -4.84
N LEU A 171 9.44 -11.93 -3.55
CA LEU A 171 9.69 -10.68 -2.80
C LEU A 171 11.18 -10.33 -2.78
N LEU A 172 12.05 -11.33 -2.59
CA LEU A 172 13.52 -11.21 -2.56
C LEU A 172 14.16 -11.20 -3.96
N ALA A 173 13.35 -11.10 -5.02
CA ALA A 173 13.77 -11.09 -6.43
C ALA A 173 14.67 -12.28 -6.82
N LEU A 174 14.43 -13.45 -6.24
CA LEU A 174 15.13 -14.68 -6.63
C LEU A 174 14.52 -15.26 -7.92
N PRO A 175 15.35 -15.82 -8.82
CA PRO A 175 14.86 -16.46 -10.05
C PRO A 175 13.91 -17.61 -9.72
N ARG A 176 12.89 -17.81 -10.55
CA ARG A 176 12.01 -18.98 -10.46
C ARG A 176 12.77 -20.25 -10.86
N SER A 177 12.46 -21.37 -10.22
CA SER A 177 12.95 -22.68 -10.64
C SER A 177 11.97 -23.35 -11.62
N ASP A 178 12.44 -24.34 -12.37
CA ASP A 178 11.61 -25.08 -13.32
C ASP A 178 10.47 -25.87 -12.65
N ASP A 179 10.60 -26.18 -11.37
CA ASP A 179 9.58 -26.86 -10.55
C ASP A 179 8.53 -25.90 -9.97
N ASP A 180 8.71 -24.57 -10.11
CA ASP A 180 7.78 -23.59 -9.58
C ASP A 180 6.50 -23.59 -10.44
N ARG A 181 5.39 -24.05 -9.85
CA ARG A 181 4.08 -23.83 -10.45
C ARG A 181 3.85 -22.35 -10.60
N ALA A 182 3.51 -21.89 -11.81
CA ALA A 182 3.14 -20.51 -12.03
C ALA A 182 1.98 -20.17 -11.09
N MET A 183 2.20 -19.26 -10.16
CA MET A 183 1.12 -18.68 -9.36
C MET A 183 0.37 -17.73 -10.29
N ASP A 184 -0.80 -18.12 -10.68
CA ASP A 184 -1.67 -17.31 -11.54
C ASP A 184 -2.52 -16.34 -10.69
N TYR A 185 -1.81 -15.55 -9.84
CA TYR A 185 -2.43 -14.53 -9.01
C TYR A 185 -2.37 -13.16 -9.66
N SER A 186 -3.41 -12.36 -9.45
CA SER A 186 -3.32 -10.94 -9.77
C SER A 186 -2.23 -10.25 -8.91
N PRO A 187 -1.65 -9.13 -9.35
CA PRO A 187 -0.66 -8.38 -8.57
C PRO A 187 -1.15 -8.05 -7.16
N GLN A 188 -2.42 -7.68 -7.03
CA GLN A 188 -3.04 -7.38 -5.74
C GLN A 188 -3.09 -8.62 -4.85
N ARG A 189 -3.49 -9.77 -5.42
CA ARG A 189 -3.55 -11.04 -4.67
C ARG A 189 -2.17 -11.53 -4.26
N THR A 190 -1.17 -11.40 -5.13
CA THR A 190 0.23 -11.71 -4.81
C THR A 190 0.70 -10.87 -3.62
N LYS A 191 0.41 -9.56 -3.62
CA LYS A 191 0.74 -8.67 -2.49
C LYS A 191 0.09 -9.14 -1.19
N GLU A 192 -1.21 -9.41 -1.21
CA GLU A 192 -1.94 -9.87 -0.02
C GLU A 192 -1.39 -11.19 0.51
N LYS A 193 -1.20 -12.17 -0.38
CA LYS A 193 -0.60 -13.46 -0.04
C LYS A 193 0.81 -13.30 0.52
N THR A 194 1.59 -12.36 -0.01
CA THR A 194 2.92 -12.04 0.51
C THR A 194 2.82 -11.48 1.93
N LEU A 195 1.90 -10.53 2.20
CA LEU A 195 1.70 -10.01 3.55
C LEU A 195 1.22 -11.09 4.52
N GLU A 196 0.33 -11.98 4.07
CA GLU A 196 -0.11 -13.15 4.85
C GLU A 196 1.04 -14.14 5.13
N ALA A 197 1.89 -14.44 4.14
CA ALA A 197 3.06 -15.29 4.30
C ALA A 197 4.05 -14.72 5.34
N LEU A 198 4.27 -13.41 5.30
CA LEU A 198 5.07 -12.69 6.30
C LEU A 198 4.46 -12.74 7.71
N LEU A 199 3.13 -12.71 7.82
CA LEU A 199 2.45 -12.93 9.11
C LEU A 199 2.58 -14.38 9.57
N ARG A 200 2.39 -15.36 8.69
CA ARG A 200 2.60 -16.79 9.02
C ARG A 200 4.03 -17.06 9.49
N TYR A 201 5.02 -16.41 8.87
CA TYR A 201 6.40 -16.46 9.35
C TYR A 201 6.55 -15.95 10.79
N ALA A 202 5.98 -14.79 11.12
CA ALA A 202 6.02 -14.24 12.48
C ALA A 202 5.28 -15.15 13.49
N VAL A 203 4.12 -15.70 13.11
CA VAL A 203 3.37 -16.70 13.91
C VAL A 203 4.18 -17.97 14.12
N GLY A 204 4.80 -18.48 13.05
CA GLY A 204 5.66 -19.67 13.12
C GLY A 204 6.86 -19.47 14.05
N ALA A 205 7.49 -18.30 14.04
CA ALA A 205 8.54 -17.93 14.96
C ALA A 205 8.01 -17.90 16.41
N ALA A 206 6.85 -17.28 16.64
CA ALA A 206 6.25 -17.16 17.97
C ALA A 206 5.79 -18.51 18.56
N ARG A 207 5.40 -19.47 17.71
CA ARG A 207 5.06 -20.83 18.16
C ARG A 207 6.28 -21.64 18.64
N ARG A 208 7.48 -21.31 18.15
CA ARG A 208 8.73 -21.97 18.56
C ARG A 208 9.26 -21.43 19.88
N GLN A 209 9.27 -20.12 20.02
CA GLN A 209 9.73 -19.41 21.22
C GLN A 209 9.18 -17.98 21.23
N PRO A 210 9.17 -17.28 22.39
CA PRO A 210 8.73 -15.92 22.48
C PRO A 210 9.45 -15.00 21.49
N VAL A 211 8.72 -14.07 20.87
CA VAL A 211 9.26 -13.16 19.87
C VAL A 211 9.31 -11.73 20.41
N LEU A 212 10.48 -11.11 20.30
CA LEU A 212 10.66 -9.67 20.42
C LEU A 212 10.69 -9.06 19.02
N LEU A 213 9.61 -8.38 18.66
CA LEU A 213 9.46 -7.70 17.37
C LEU A 213 9.80 -6.24 17.55
N ILE A 214 10.79 -5.71 16.82
CA ILE A 214 11.29 -4.34 16.96
C ILE A 214 11.15 -3.60 15.63
N PHE A 215 10.37 -2.54 15.61
CA PHE A 215 10.33 -1.56 14.51
C PHE A 215 11.00 -0.26 14.95
N GLU A 216 12.12 0.08 14.31
CA GLU A 216 12.82 1.32 14.61
C GLU A 216 12.49 2.42 13.61
N ASP A 217 12.24 3.63 14.14
CA ASP A 217 12.02 4.87 13.41
C ASP A 217 10.87 4.80 12.38
N VAL A 218 9.70 4.22 12.81
CA VAL A 218 8.51 4.04 11.93
C VAL A 218 7.94 5.32 11.32
N HIS A 219 8.39 6.50 11.73
CA HIS A 219 8.06 7.74 11.03
C HIS A 219 8.68 7.80 9.61
N TRP A 220 9.60 6.89 9.29
CA TRP A 220 10.18 6.67 7.96
C TRP A 220 9.71 5.37 7.28
N ILE A 221 8.70 4.70 7.83
CA ILE A 221 8.19 3.44 7.27
C ILE A 221 7.58 3.66 5.89
N ASP A 222 7.85 2.74 4.96
CA ASP A 222 7.19 2.73 3.67
C ASP A 222 5.70 2.32 3.80
N PRO A 223 4.83 2.74 2.89
CA PRO A 223 3.40 2.48 2.96
C PRO A 223 3.05 0.99 3.06
N THR A 224 3.73 0.11 2.33
CA THR A 224 3.44 -1.33 2.32
C THR A 224 3.93 -2.04 3.59
N SER A 225 5.10 -1.68 4.13
CA SER A 225 5.52 -2.16 5.46
C SER A 225 4.60 -1.67 6.57
N ARG A 226 4.07 -0.44 6.46
CA ARG A 226 3.05 0.06 7.39
C ARG A 226 1.77 -0.75 7.33
N GLU A 227 1.31 -1.11 6.14
CA GLU A 227 0.14 -1.97 5.94
C GLU A 227 0.35 -3.32 6.65
N TRP A 228 1.53 -3.94 6.50
CA TRP A 228 1.86 -5.17 7.21
C TRP A 228 1.90 -4.99 8.73
N LEU A 229 2.51 -3.91 9.24
CA LEU A 229 2.56 -3.60 10.67
C LEU A 229 1.15 -3.41 11.25
N ASP A 230 0.29 -2.64 10.55
CA ASP A 230 -1.10 -2.41 10.94
C ASP A 230 -1.90 -3.73 10.98
N LEU A 231 -1.62 -4.64 10.04
CA LEU A 231 -2.22 -5.97 9.98
C LEU A 231 -1.70 -6.86 11.13
N ALA A 232 -0.39 -6.87 11.37
CA ALA A 232 0.25 -7.61 12.45
C ALA A 232 -0.30 -7.20 13.84
N VAL A 233 -0.39 -5.91 14.11
CA VAL A 233 -0.94 -5.40 15.38
C VAL A 233 -2.40 -5.83 15.57
N ARG A 234 -3.20 -5.90 14.50
CA ARG A 234 -4.60 -6.34 14.58
C ARG A 234 -4.78 -7.83 14.77
N GLN A 235 -3.97 -8.66 14.11
CA GLN A 235 -4.16 -10.11 14.03
C GLN A 235 -3.35 -10.91 15.07
N LEU A 236 -2.17 -10.44 15.46
CA LEU A 236 -1.27 -11.18 16.36
C LEU A 236 -1.61 -10.92 17.85
N ARG A 237 -2.83 -11.25 18.30
CA ARG A 237 -3.30 -10.87 19.66
C ARG A 237 -3.04 -11.90 20.77
N GLN A 238 -2.98 -13.18 20.44
CA GLN A 238 -2.88 -14.29 21.40
C GLN A 238 -1.64 -15.13 21.13
N LEU A 239 -0.50 -14.46 21.05
CA LEU A 239 0.79 -15.08 20.78
C LEU A 239 1.85 -14.52 21.72
N PRO A 240 2.92 -15.28 21.99
CA PRO A 240 4.02 -14.81 22.83
C PRO A 240 4.88 -13.78 22.08
N ILE A 241 4.31 -12.60 21.79
CA ILE A 241 4.96 -11.51 21.05
C ILE A 241 4.93 -10.23 21.87
N LEU A 242 6.09 -9.62 22.08
CA LEU A 242 6.22 -8.22 22.46
C LEU A 242 6.71 -7.42 21.27
N ALA A 243 5.90 -6.47 20.80
CA ALA A 243 6.26 -5.56 19.71
C ALA A 243 6.69 -4.20 20.28
N LEU A 244 7.90 -3.76 19.98
CA LEU A 244 8.44 -2.45 20.32
C LEU A 244 8.52 -1.61 19.06
N VAL A 245 7.83 -0.47 19.04
CA VAL A 245 7.75 0.42 17.87
C VAL A 245 8.28 1.79 18.26
N THR A 246 9.42 2.20 17.71
CA THR A 246 9.98 3.53 18.01
C THR A 246 9.54 4.56 16.97
N SER A 247 9.15 5.73 17.42
CA SER A 247 8.69 6.81 16.53
C SER A 247 9.09 8.19 17.04
N ARG A 248 8.95 9.21 16.19
CA ARG A 248 8.86 10.61 16.65
C ARG A 248 7.47 10.90 17.19
N THR A 249 7.33 12.00 17.92
CA THR A 249 6.08 12.42 18.57
C THR A 249 4.95 12.70 17.57
N GLU A 250 5.27 13.10 16.34
CA GLU A 250 4.29 13.42 15.28
C GLU A 250 3.68 12.18 14.61
N PHE A 251 4.24 10.99 14.83
CA PHE A 251 3.74 9.78 14.21
C PHE A 251 2.42 9.32 14.83
N GLN A 252 1.37 9.30 14.01
CA GLN A 252 0.05 8.82 14.40
C GLN A 252 -0.15 7.37 13.91
N SER A 253 -0.42 6.47 14.85
CA SER A 253 -0.75 5.08 14.56
C SER A 253 -2.27 4.86 14.50
N SER A 254 -2.74 4.02 13.57
CA SER A 254 -4.16 3.64 13.44
C SER A 254 -4.66 2.75 14.59
N TRP A 255 -3.74 2.21 15.39
CA TRP A 255 -3.98 1.22 16.45
C TRP A 255 -3.74 1.72 17.87
N ALA A 256 -3.45 3.00 18.06
CA ALA A 256 -3.15 3.57 19.40
C ALA A 256 -4.27 3.37 20.43
N SER A 257 -5.53 3.25 19.99
CA SER A 257 -6.69 3.04 20.86
C SER A 257 -6.96 1.57 21.24
N GLN A 258 -6.16 0.62 20.74
CA GLN A 258 -6.38 -0.80 21.03
C GLN A 258 -5.87 -1.17 22.44
N SER A 259 -6.59 -2.05 23.14
CA SER A 259 -6.35 -2.38 24.57
C SER A 259 -4.99 -3.05 24.86
N HIS A 260 -4.37 -3.70 23.87
CA HIS A 260 -3.06 -4.34 23.99
C HIS A 260 -1.90 -3.44 23.55
N VAL A 261 -2.18 -2.18 23.19
CA VAL A 261 -1.21 -1.17 22.77
C VAL A 261 -0.98 -0.18 23.91
N THR A 262 0.27 0.14 24.18
CA THR A 262 0.67 1.13 25.18
C THR A 262 1.56 2.18 24.54
N SER A 263 1.25 3.47 24.75
CA SER A 263 2.13 4.57 24.36
C SER A 263 3.09 4.87 25.53
N LEU A 264 4.39 4.92 25.22
CA LEU A 264 5.47 5.23 26.15
C LEU A 264 6.26 6.44 25.64
N PRO A 265 5.86 7.66 25.99
CA PRO A 265 6.65 8.85 25.67
C PRO A 265 7.90 8.91 26.55
N LEU A 266 9.07 9.17 25.97
CA LEU A 266 10.29 9.35 26.72
C LEU A 266 10.56 10.84 26.98
N PRO A 267 10.61 11.29 28.25
CA PRO A 267 10.98 12.64 28.59
C PRO A 267 12.52 12.84 28.46
N ARG A 268 12.97 14.06 28.62
CA ARG A 268 14.40 14.39 28.81
C ARG A 268 14.91 13.81 30.12
N LEU A 269 16.22 13.61 30.23
CA LEU A 269 16.82 13.17 31.50
C LEU A 269 16.66 14.25 32.58
N SER A 270 16.51 13.80 33.80
CA SER A 270 16.56 14.70 34.97
C SER A 270 17.98 15.31 35.12
N PRO A 271 18.13 16.46 35.83
CA PRO A 271 19.46 16.98 36.14
C PRO A 271 20.37 15.95 36.85
N GLU A 272 19.80 15.16 37.76
CA GLU A 272 20.53 14.13 38.49
C GLU A 272 21.02 13.02 37.60
N ASP A 273 20.16 12.51 36.69
CA ASP A 273 20.52 11.51 35.70
C ASP A 273 21.56 12.04 34.70
N SER A 274 21.44 13.33 34.33
CA SER A 274 22.40 13.98 33.46
C SER A 274 23.81 14.04 34.09
N VAL A 275 23.90 14.38 35.38
CA VAL A 275 25.17 14.33 36.14
C VAL A 275 25.72 12.90 36.16
N ALA A 276 24.87 11.93 36.49
CA ALA A 276 25.26 10.53 36.58
C ALA A 276 25.83 10.02 35.24
N LEU A 277 25.19 10.39 34.09
CA LEU A 277 25.64 10.03 32.74
C LEU A 277 27.01 10.66 32.44
N VAL A 278 27.22 11.97 32.71
CA VAL A 278 28.51 12.64 32.48
C VAL A 278 29.61 11.98 33.31
N ARG A 279 29.38 11.77 34.62
CA ARG A 279 30.34 11.13 35.54
C ARG A 279 30.70 9.70 35.16
N GLN A 280 29.76 8.97 34.54
CA GLN A 280 30.02 7.65 34.04
C GLN A 280 30.95 7.65 32.80
N ILE A 281 30.78 8.62 31.89
CA ILE A 281 31.64 8.77 30.71
C ILE A 281 33.07 9.17 31.13
N GLU A 282 33.20 9.90 32.22
CA GLU A 282 34.49 10.31 32.79
C GLU A 282 35.33 9.15 33.36
N ARG A 283 34.72 8.06 33.83
CA ARG A 283 35.39 6.97 34.54
C ARG A 283 36.61 6.38 33.82
N THR A 284 36.74 6.60 32.55
CA THR A 284 37.86 6.15 31.70
C THR A 284 38.94 7.22 31.49
N ASN A 285 38.71 8.47 31.89
CA ASN A 285 39.60 9.64 31.65
C ASN A 285 39.75 10.52 32.91
N ALA A 286 40.50 11.59 32.82
CA ALA A 286 40.69 12.58 33.92
C ALA A 286 39.37 13.25 34.29
N PRO A 287 39.04 13.42 35.58
CA PRO A 287 37.80 13.99 36.05
C PRO A 287 37.63 15.44 35.58
N LEU A 288 36.45 15.78 35.08
CA LEU A 288 36.05 17.15 34.74
C LEU A 288 35.70 17.97 36.01
N SER A 289 35.97 19.27 35.99
CA SER A 289 35.56 20.14 37.09
C SER A 289 34.02 20.28 37.12
N GLU A 290 33.47 20.54 38.31
CA GLU A 290 32.01 20.68 38.48
C GLU A 290 31.42 21.79 37.60
N GLY A 291 32.15 22.90 37.40
CA GLY A 291 31.71 23.98 36.49
C GLY A 291 31.58 23.53 35.04
N VAL A 292 32.50 22.69 34.57
CA VAL A 292 32.43 22.12 33.21
C VAL A 292 31.28 21.11 33.10
N VAL A 293 31.06 20.27 34.12
CA VAL A 293 29.92 19.35 34.14
C VAL A 293 28.61 20.10 34.10
N GLN A 294 28.46 21.17 34.91
CA GLN A 294 27.26 21.99 34.91
C GLN A 294 27.02 22.67 33.55
N GLU A 295 28.08 23.20 32.93
CA GLU A 295 27.98 23.83 31.60
C GLU A 295 27.58 22.79 30.50
N ILE A 296 28.08 21.56 30.59
CA ILE A 296 27.66 20.47 29.68
C ILE A 296 26.17 20.18 29.86
N ILE A 297 25.67 20.10 31.09
CA ILE A 297 24.28 19.82 31.40
C ILE A 297 23.36 20.95 30.90
N ASP A 298 23.71 22.17 31.22
CA ASP A 298 22.94 23.37 30.85
C ASP A 298 22.79 23.49 29.32
N ARG A 299 23.85 23.18 28.57
CA ARG A 299 23.83 23.22 27.10
C ARG A 299 23.13 22.06 26.47
N SER A 300 23.17 20.89 27.09
CA SER A 300 22.57 19.65 26.52
C SER A 300 21.08 19.50 26.85
N ASP A 301 20.57 20.28 27.82
CA ASP A 301 19.16 20.35 28.20
C ASP A 301 18.53 18.98 28.42
N GLY A 302 19.28 18.07 29.06
CA GLY A 302 18.84 16.72 29.39
C GLY A 302 18.69 15.77 28.18
N VAL A 303 19.25 16.11 27.01
CA VAL A 303 19.26 15.21 25.82
C VAL A 303 20.44 14.24 25.93
N PRO A 304 20.20 12.91 26.16
CA PRO A 304 21.27 11.95 26.45
C PRO A 304 22.38 11.90 25.41
N LEU A 305 22.01 11.89 24.13
CA LEU A 305 23.01 11.86 23.05
C LEU A 305 23.87 13.13 23.02
N PHE A 306 23.30 14.28 23.33
CA PHE A 306 24.04 15.53 23.38
C PHE A 306 25.00 15.54 24.59
N LEU A 307 24.54 15.09 25.75
CA LEU A 307 25.38 14.89 26.93
C LEU A 307 26.59 13.98 26.60
N GLU A 308 26.36 12.81 25.99
CA GLU A 308 27.42 11.90 25.60
C GLU A 308 28.44 12.56 24.65
N GLN A 309 27.95 13.15 23.57
CA GLN A 309 28.85 13.69 22.53
C GLN A 309 29.64 14.90 22.98
N VAL A 310 29.04 15.79 23.77
CA VAL A 310 29.76 16.98 24.31
C VAL A 310 30.78 16.53 25.36
N THR A 311 30.42 15.63 26.25
CA THR A 311 31.38 15.12 27.26
C THR A 311 32.58 14.46 26.58
N ARG A 312 32.37 13.58 25.58
CA ARG A 312 33.44 12.94 24.82
C ARG A 312 34.30 13.97 24.09
N ALA A 313 33.69 14.97 23.43
CA ALA A 313 34.44 16.03 22.73
C ALA A 313 35.35 16.83 23.69
N VAL A 314 34.85 17.16 24.89
CA VAL A 314 35.63 17.88 25.92
C VAL A 314 36.80 17.03 26.43
N LEU A 315 36.62 15.72 26.60
CA LEU A 315 37.66 14.78 27.01
C LEU A 315 38.74 14.60 25.92
N GLU A 316 38.36 14.43 24.66
CA GLU A 316 39.26 14.25 23.51
C GLU A 316 40.15 15.49 23.27
N VAL A 317 39.63 16.70 23.46
CA VAL A 317 40.44 17.97 23.39
C VAL A 317 41.44 18.07 24.56
N GLY A 318 41.07 17.56 25.74
CA GLY A 318 41.94 17.47 26.90
C GLY A 318 43.17 16.60 26.69
N ASP A 319 43.01 15.42 26.11
CA ASP A 319 44.06 14.45 25.81
C ASP A 319 45.03 14.95 24.72
N ALA A 320 44.52 15.63 23.68
CA ALA A 320 45.33 16.17 22.59
C ALA A 320 46.34 17.28 23.09
N ASN A 321 45.95 18.04 24.09
CA ASN A 321 46.83 19.08 24.66
C ASN A 321 47.87 18.54 25.64
N VAL A 322 47.67 17.40 26.24
CA VAL A 322 48.63 16.73 27.10
C VAL A 322 49.78 16.11 26.32
N VAL A 323 49.47 15.63 25.08
CA VAL A 323 50.50 14.98 24.23
C VAL A 323 51.42 15.98 23.51
N SER A 324 50.97 17.24 23.30
CA SER A 324 51.72 18.24 22.52
C SER A 324 52.59 19.21 23.33
N ASN A 325 52.35 19.39 24.62
CA ASN A 325 53.12 20.32 25.45
C ASN A 325 53.34 19.78 26.85
N GLY A 326 54.52 19.37 27.22
CA GLY A 326 54.94 18.90 28.55
C GLY A 326 54.88 19.93 29.66
N SER A 327 54.03 20.93 29.60
CA SER A 327 53.79 21.99 30.64
C SER A 327 52.31 22.13 30.88
N ALA A 328 51.88 22.03 32.11
CA ALA A 328 50.48 22.20 32.54
C ALA A 328 50.01 23.61 32.13
N PRO A 329 49.04 23.77 31.25
CA PRO A 329 48.53 25.09 30.92
C PRO A 329 47.48 25.53 31.93
N SER A 330 47.62 26.77 32.38
CA SER A 330 46.56 27.56 32.99
C SER A 330 45.36 27.61 32.05
N THR A 331 44.19 27.07 32.45
CA THR A 331 42.84 27.16 31.86
C THR A 331 42.82 27.39 30.33
N PRO A 332 42.78 26.34 29.52
CA PRO A 332 42.43 26.52 28.13
C PRO A 332 40.95 26.92 28.05
N ASP A 333 40.67 27.90 27.18
CA ASP A 333 39.30 28.27 26.76
C ASP A 333 38.67 27.06 26.05
N ARG A 334 38.17 26.11 26.85
CA ARG A 334 37.48 24.90 26.38
C ARG A 334 36.14 25.33 25.81
N ARG A 335 36.10 25.71 24.54
CA ARG A 335 34.82 26.03 23.86
C ARG A 335 33.99 24.80 23.72
N ILE A 336 33.06 24.63 24.67
CA ILE A 336 32.04 23.57 24.60
C ILE A 336 31.14 23.87 23.38
N PRO A 337 30.95 22.90 22.45
CA PRO A 337 30.11 23.10 21.28
C PRO A 337 28.68 23.51 21.67
N SER A 338 28.11 24.48 20.97
CA SER A 338 26.79 25.02 21.25
C SER A 338 25.66 24.14 20.75
N THR A 339 25.93 23.19 19.84
CA THR A 339 24.95 22.29 19.26
C THR A 339 25.53 20.87 19.14
N LEU A 340 24.65 19.88 19.21
CA LEU A 340 25.02 18.48 18.99
C LEU A 340 25.70 18.27 17.62
N GLN A 341 25.19 18.93 16.56
CA GLN A 341 25.77 18.86 15.23
C GLN A 341 27.22 19.41 15.19
N ALA A 342 27.45 20.54 15.83
CA ALA A 342 28.80 21.14 15.92
C ALA A 342 29.76 20.19 16.66
N SER A 343 29.32 19.51 17.72
CA SER A 343 30.11 18.51 18.44
C SER A 343 30.50 17.32 17.56
N LEU A 344 29.52 16.77 16.82
CA LEU A 344 29.76 15.64 15.92
C LEU A 344 30.69 16.01 14.75
N ILE A 345 30.54 17.20 14.15
CA ILE A 345 31.42 17.72 13.11
C ILE A 345 32.83 17.89 13.66
N GLY A 346 32.99 18.47 14.83
CA GLY A 346 34.31 18.64 15.48
C GLY A 346 35.03 17.29 15.70
N ARG A 347 34.30 16.27 16.14
CA ARG A 347 34.84 14.90 16.29
C ARG A 347 35.31 14.31 14.97
N LEU A 348 34.51 14.46 13.89
CA LEU A 348 34.90 14.03 12.55
C LEU A 348 36.15 14.76 12.04
N ASP A 349 36.30 16.06 12.33
CA ASP A 349 37.45 16.86 11.92
C ASP A 349 38.73 16.43 12.65
N CYS A 350 38.64 16.01 13.91
CA CYS A 350 39.79 15.51 14.67
C CYS A 350 40.34 14.17 14.15
N LEU A 351 39.55 13.38 13.36
CA LEU A 351 40.00 12.11 12.79
C LEU A 351 40.88 12.26 11.53
N GLY A 352 40.99 13.48 11.04
CA GLY A 352 41.73 13.80 9.86
C GLY A 352 41.00 13.57 8.54
N LYS A 353 41.58 14.05 7.46
CA LYS A 353 40.95 14.14 6.12
C LYS A 353 40.44 12.78 5.61
N ALA A 354 41.24 11.72 5.78
CA ALA A 354 40.90 10.40 5.27
C ALA A 354 39.61 9.81 5.91
N ALA A 355 39.54 9.78 7.23
CA ALA A 355 38.38 9.26 7.94
C ALA A 355 37.13 10.09 7.69
N LYS A 356 37.26 11.43 7.61
CA LYS A 356 36.14 12.32 7.26
C LYS A 356 35.61 12.06 5.85
N GLU A 357 36.50 11.90 4.85
CA GLU A 357 36.12 11.62 3.46
C GLU A 357 35.35 10.29 3.36
N ILE A 358 35.82 9.25 4.06
CA ILE A 358 35.14 7.94 4.05
C ILE A 358 33.84 7.98 4.83
N ALA A 359 33.76 8.69 5.94
CA ALA A 359 32.51 8.91 6.66
C ALA A 359 31.47 9.66 5.81
N GLN A 360 31.89 10.66 5.04
CA GLN A 360 31.06 11.42 4.12
C GLN A 360 30.53 10.53 2.97
N LEU A 361 31.39 9.68 2.39
CA LEU A 361 30.98 8.73 1.34
C LEU A 361 29.99 7.70 1.91
N GLY A 362 30.31 7.09 3.06
CA GLY A 362 29.40 6.16 3.75
C GLY A 362 28.05 6.81 4.10
N ALA A 363 28.07 8.07 4.58
CA ALA A 363 26.86 8.81 4.92
C ALA A 363 25.96 9.09 3.70
N ALA A 364 26.56 9.28 2.52
CA ALA A 364 25.83 9.44 1.26
C ALA A 364 25.22 8.12 0.76
N ILE A 365 25.86 6.97 0.99
CA ILE A 365 25.30 5.64 0.69
C ILE A 365 24.08 5.36 1.58
N GLY A 366 24.22 5.57 2.90
CA GLY A 366 23.14 5.32 3.83
C GLY A 366 23.61 5.16 5.27
N ARG A 367 22.67 4.86 6.19
CA ARG A 367 23.02 4.57 7.58
C ARG A 367 23.84 3.30 7.73
N GLU A 368 23.56 2.33 6.86
CA GLU A 368 24.38 1.13 6.67
C GLU A 368 24.93 1.11 5.25
N PHE A 369 26.16 0.68 5.12
CA PHE A 369 26.84 0.56 3.82
C PHE A 369 27.79 -0.63 3.80
N SER A 370 27.84 -1.34 2.69
CA SER A 370 28.75 -2.44 2.48
C SER A 370 30.15 -1.93 2.10
N TYR A 371 31.18 -2.67 2.49
CA TYR A 371 32.55 -2.40 2.05
C TYR A 371 32.66 -2.42 0.52
N ASN A 372 31.99 -3.38 -0.14
CA ASN A 372 32.05 -3.52 -1.60
C ASN A 372 31.52 -2.29 -2.33
N LEU A 373 30.36 -1.76 -1.91
CA LEU A 373 29.79 -0.55 -2.52
C LEU A 373 30.65 0.68 -2.20
N LEU A 374 31.15 0.77 -0.96
CA LEU A 374 32.05 1.85 -0.56
C LEU A 374 33.35 1.82 -1.37
N ALA A 375 33.95 0.64 -1.56
CA ALA A 375 35.18 0.46 -2.35
C ALA A 375 34.96 0.77 -3.84
N ALA A 376 33.84 0.31 -4.40
CA ALA A 376 33.48 0.59 -5.79
C ALA A 376 33.20 2.09 -6.05
N ALA A 377 32.60 2.77 -5.08
CA ALA A 377 32.33 4.21 -5.16
C ALA A 377 33.52 5.08 -4.75
N SER A 378 34.52 4.52 -4.08
CA SER A 378 35.73 5.22 -3.67
C SER A 378 36.80 5.10 -4.75
N GLU A 379 37.47 6.19 -5.08
CA GLU A 379 38.63 6.18 -6.01
C GLU A 379 39.96 5.94 -5.26
N ARG A 380 39.89 5.47 -3.99
CA ARG A 380 41.06 5.28 -3.13
C ARG A 380 41.50 3.83 -3.05
N PRO A 381 42.78 3.57 -2.83
CA PRO A 381 43.30 2.21 -2.64
C PRO A 381 42.70 1.52 -1.42
N PRO A 382 42.54 0.17 -1.41
CA PRO A 382 41.96 -0.57 -0.31
C PRO A 382 42.61 -0.25 1.06
N VAL A 383 43.92 -0.15 1.14
CA VAL A 383 44.65 0.16 2.38
C VAL A 383 44.23 1.51 2.99
N TYR A 384 43.95 2.51 2.13
CA TYR A 384 43.45 3.81 2.58
C TYR A 384 42.05 3.72 3.19
N LEU A 385 41.20 2.90 2.57
CA LEU A 385 39.82 2.65 3.08
C LEU A 385 39.86 1.94 4.41
N GLU A 386 40.67 0.89 4.52
CA GLU A 386 40.79 0.06 5.72
C GLU A 386 41.31 0.87 6.92
N ASP A 387 42.35 1.70 6.74
CA ASP A 387 42.88 2.58 7.79
C ASP A 387 41.81 3.62 8.21
N ALA A 388 41.12 4.26 7.26
CA ALA A 388 40.07 5.23 7.56
C ALA A 388 38.88 4.61 8.31
N LEU A 389 38.44 3.44 7.86
CA LEU A 389 37.35 2.70 8.51
C LEU A 389 37.75 2.23 9.93
N ALA A 390 38.97 1.74 10.10
CA ALA A 390 39.49 1.32 11.42
C ALA A 390 39.49 2.50 12.42
N ARG A 391 39.89 3.70 12.00
CA ARG A 391 39.83 4.92 12.83
C ARG A 391 38.39 5.29 13.20
N LEU A 392 37.46 5.22 12.25
CA LEU A 392 36.04 5.51 12.51
C LEU A 392 35.41 4.50 13.49
N VAL A 393 35.83 3.22 13.42
CA VAL A 393 35.42 2.15 14.34
C VAL A 393 36.05 2.38 15.72
N GLU A 394 37.36 2.68 15.81
CA GLU A 394 38.06 2.94 17.06
C GLU A 394 37.44 4.10 17.86
N LYS A 395 36.99 5.15 17.15
CA LYS A 395 36.33 6.31 17.76
C LYS A 395 34.80 6.14 17.93
N GLU A 396 34.32 4.92 17.74
CA GLU A 396 32.88 4.57 17.94
C GLU A 396 31.91 5.45 17.14
N LEU A 397 32.27 5.90 15.93
CA LEU A 397 31.38 6.65 15.04
C LEU A 397 30.63 5.70 14.11
N ILE A 398 31.26 4.57 13.74
CA ILE A 398 30.66 3.48 12.98
C ILE A 398 30.96 2.14 13.65
N PHE A 399 30.16 1.14 13.32
CA PHE A 399 30.36 -0.26 13.70
C PHE A 399 30.60 -1.12 12.47
N GLN A 400 31.37 -2.19 12.64
CA GLN A 400 31.68 -3.18 11.63
C GLN A 400 30.93 -4.47 11.94
N SER A 401 30.19 -5.05 11.00
CA SER A 401 29.36 -6.24 11.21
C SER A 401 30.07 -7.56 10.97
N ALA A 402 31.10 -7.59 10.15
CA ALA A 402 31.85 -8.78 9.76
C ALA A 402 33.31 -8.42 9.39
N SER A 403 34.13 -9.45 9.11
CA SER A 403 35.47 -9.22 8.58
C SER A 403 35.44 -8.77 7.12
N LEU A 404 36.45 -8.00 6.69
CA LEU A 404 36.63 -7.60 5.29
C LEU A 404 36.91 -8.84 4.41
N PRO A 405 36.46 -8.83 3.14
CA PRO A 405 35.74 -7.79 2.43
C PRO A 405 34.21 -7.84 2.55
N GLN A 406 33.63 -8.79 3.30
CA GLN A 406 32.17 -8.95 3.44
C GLN A 406 31.57 -8.03 4.50
N ALA A 407 32.34 -7.14 5.08
CA ALA A 407 31.88 -6.24 6.14
C ALA A 407 30.82 -5.25 5.64
N ALA A 408 29.77 -5.08 6.42
CA ALA A 408 28.93 -3.90 6.39
C ALA A 408 29.27 -3.00 7.58
N PHE A 409 29.12 -1.70 7.35
CA PHE A 409 29.38 -0.67 8.36
C PHE A 409 28.09 0.07 8.68
N LEU A 410 27.90 0.41 9.95
CA LEU A 410 26.72 1.10 10.43
C LEU A 410 27.12 2.34 11.23
N PHE A 411 26.55 3.50 10.92
CA PHE A 411 26.67 4.67 11.79
C PHE A 411 26.03 4.43 13.16
N LYS A 412 26.78 4.69 14.24
CA LYS A 412 26.32 4.50 15.64
C LYS A 412 24.98 5.22 15.88
N HIS A 413 24.87 6.44 15.38
CA HIS A 413 23.65 7.23 15.45
C HIS A 413 23.33 7.86 14.09
N ALA A 414 22.03 7.97 13.76
CA ALA A 414 21.60 8.67 12.54
C ALA A 414 22.16 10.09 12.47
N LEU A 415 22.27 10.78 13.62
CA LEU A 415 22.83 12.14 13.69
C LEU A 415 24.33 12.20 13.35
N VAL A 416 25.09 11.13 13.51
CA VAL A 416 26.49 11.07 13.03
C VAL A 416 26.53 11.02 11.50
N GLN A 417 25.65 10.22 10.90
CA GLN A 417 25.46 10.19 9.45
C GLN A 417 25.05 11.58 8.93
N ASP A 418 24.03 12.18 9.54
CA ASP A 418 23.52 13.51 9.15
C ASP A 418 24.60 14.58 9.27
N ALA A 419 25.40 14.56 10.35
CA ALA A 419 26.52 15.47 10.55
C ALA A 419 27.59 15.28 9.46
N ALA A 420 28.02 14.05 9.17
CA ALA A 420 28.99 13.74 8.12
C ALA A 420 28.49 14.22 6.74
N TYR A 421 27.23 13.90 6.40
CA TYR A 421 26.62 14.30 5.14
C TYR A 421 26.45 15.82 5.02
N SER A 422 26.08 16.52 6.10
CA SER A 422 25.88 17.98 6.11
C SER A 422 27.17 18.76 5.85
N THR A 423 28.34 18.17 6.15
CA THR A 423 29.65 18.81 5.89
C THR A 423 30.06 18.78 4.41
N LEU A 424 29.32 18.04 3.56
CA LEU A 424 29.57 17.99 2.13
C LEU A 424 29.15 19.29 1.44
N LEU A 425 30.05 19.89 0.70
CA LEU A 425 29.74 20.97 -0.23
C LEU A 425 28.84 20.45 -1.35
N ARG A 426 28.05 21.33 -1.94
CA ARG A 426 27.05 20.95 -2.97
C ARG A 426 27.71 20.23 -4.17
N THR A 427 28.88 20.68 -4.61
CA THR A 427 29.65 20.04 -5.69
C THR A 427 30.12 18.65 -5.30
N SER A 428 30.78 18.50 -4.15
CA SER A 428 31.28 17.23 -3.63
C SER A 428 30.11 16.23 -3.40
N ARG A 429 28.95 16.73 -3.00
CA ARG A 429 27.76 15.90 -2.84
C ARG A 429 27.31 15.30 -4.18
N ARG A 430 27.26 16.12 -5.25
CA ARG A 430 26.94 15.65 -6.59
C ARG A 430 27.92 14.59 -7.07
N ASP A 431 29.23 14.84 -6.90
CA ASP A 431 30.28 13.91 -7.34
C ASP A 431 30.21 12.57 -6.60
N ILE A 432 29.96 12.59 -5.29
CA ILE A 432 29.80 11.39 -4.47
C ILE A 432 28.59 10.58 -4.94
N HIS A 433 27.43 11.21 -5.11
CA HIS A 433 26.25 10.51 -5.58
C HIS A 433 26.41 9.97 -7.01
N ALA A 434 27.12 10.67 -7.89
CA ALA A 434 27.44 10.19 -9.22
C ALA A 434 28.29 8.91 -9.18
N ARG A 435 29.33 8.86 -8.33
CA ARG A 435 30.17 7.67 -8.12
C ARG A 435 29.39 6.51 -7.55
N ILE A 436 28.50 6.74 -6.56
CA ILE A 436 27.64 5.71 -5.99
C ILE A 436 26.69 5.16 -7.06
N ALA A 437 26.02 6.02 -7.83
CA ALA A 437 25.14 5.60 -8.91
C ALA A 437 25.88 4.77 -9.96
N ASN A 438 27.07 5.22 -10.39
CA ASN A 438 27.89 4.49 -11.35
C ASN A 438 28.35 3.14 -10.80
N ALA A 439 28.71 3.05 -9.51
CA ALA A 439 29.09 1.80 -8.86
C ALA A 439 27.91 0.79 -8.83
N MET A 440 26.70 1.28 -8.52
CA MET A 440 25.48 0.45 -8.55
C MET A 440 25.14 -0.05 -9.96
N LEU A 441 25.35 0.79 -10.97
CA LEU A 441 25.08 0.45 -12.37
C LEU A 441 26.15 -0.50 -12.95
N ALA A 442 27.41 -0.38 -12.54
CA ALA A 442 28.52 -1.19 -13.04
C ALA A 442 28.58 -2.61 -12.43
N GLY A 443 27.97 -2.82 -11.26
CA GLY A 443 28.05 -4.08 -10.50
C GLY A 443 27.38 -5.30 -11.14
N GLY A 444 26.99 -5.26 -12.42
CA GLY A 444 26.44 -6.38 -13.18
C GLY A 444 25.06 -6.91 -12.71
N THR A 445 24.51 -6.28 -11.70
CA THR A 445 23.23 -6.63 -11.07
C THR A 445 22.21 -5.52 -11.28
N THR A 446 22.07 -5.05 -12.54
CA THR A 446 21.06 -4.03 -12.90
C THR A 446 19.63 -4.41 -12.51
N ASP A 447 19.36 -5.69 -12.28
CA ASP A 447 18.09 -6.18 -11.75
C ASP A 447 18.06 -6.36 -10.22
N SER A 448 19.22 -6.28 -9.54
CA SER A 448 19.34 -6.50 -8.08
C SER A 448 19.37 -5.20 -7.26
N ALA A 449 19.73 -4.06 -7.83
CA ALA A 449 19.60 -2.78 -7.14
C ALA A 449 18.19 -2.22 -7.34
N ALA A 450 17.48 -1.92 -6.24
CA ALA A 450 16.17 -1.30 -6.28
C ALA A 450 16.20 -0.01 -7.12
N PRO A 451 15.39 0.11 -8.19
CA PRO A 451 15.49 1.22 -9.14
C PRO A 451 15.32 2.59 -8.48
N GLU A 452 14.53 2.67 -7.41
CA GLU A 452 14.30 3.88 -6.65
C GLU A 452 15.55 4.38 -5.93
N ILE A 453 16.45 3.48 -5.48
CA ILE A 453 17.71 3.85 -4.84
C ILE A 453 18.66 4.41 -5.89
N VAL A 454 18.77 3.77 -7.05
CA VAL A 454 19.56 4.26 -8.19
C VAL A 454 19.03 5.63 -8.64
N ALA A 455 17.70 5.77 -8.78
CA ALA A 455 17.07 7.02 -9.18
C ALA A 455 17.37 8.16 -8.18
N PHE A 456 17.32 7.86 -6.88
CA PHE A 456 17.68 8.82 -5.84
C PHE A 456 19.14 9.33 -6.00
N HIS A 457 20.10 8.43 -6.18
CA HIS A 457 21.50 8.84 -6.36
C HIS A 457 21.73 9.59 -7.67
N LEU A 458 21.10 9.21 -8.76
CA LEU A 458 21.14 9.94 -10.02
C LEU A 458 20.56 11.35 -9.91
N GLN A 459 19.46 11.50 -9.19
CA GLN A 459 18.82 12.80 -8.90
C GLN A 459 19.76 13.70 -8.08
N GLN A 460 20.37 13.16 -7.02
CA GLN A 460 21.31 13.90 -6.19
C GLN A 460 22.62 14.24 -6.95
N ALA A 461 22.97 13.44 -7.95
CA ALA A 461 24.10 13.67 -8.85
C ALA A 461 23.84 14.73 -9.93
N ASP A 462 22.62 15.31 -9.98
CA ASP A 462 22.20 16.25 -11.02
C ASP A 462 22.22 15.63 -12.44
N ARG A 463 21.80 14.35 -12.54
CA ARG A 463 21.61 13.58 -13.79
C ARG A 463 20.12 13.32 -14.02
N PRO A 464 19.31 14.37 -14.32
CA PRO A 464 17.86 14.28 -14.30
C PRO A 464 17.31 13.33 -15.36
N ALA A 465 17.86 13.28 -16.56
CA ALA A 465 17.35 12.41 -17.63
C ALA A 465 17.41 10.93 -17.25
N GLU A 466 18.49 10.50 -16.62
CA GLU A 466 18.64 9.11 -16.15
C GLU A 466 17.79 8.86 -14.89
N ALA A 467 17.73 9.84 -13.99
CA ALA A 467 16.90 9.74 -12.80
C ALA A 467 15.40 9.56 -13.17
N ILE A 468 14.91 10.28 -14.18
CA ILE A 468 13.54 10.15 -14.70
C ILE A 468 13.28 8.71 -15.18
N ALA A 469 14.22 8.13 -15.94
CA ALA A 469 14.07 6.77 -16.44
C ALA A 469 14.00 5.74 -15.30
N TYR A 470 14.83 5.89 -14.27
CA TYR A 470 14.85 5.00 -13.12
C TYR A 470 13.66 5.23 -12.17
N TRP A 471 13.21 6.48 -11.94
CA TRP A 471 11.97 6.75 -11.20
C TRP A 471 10.74 6.16 -11.90
N ARG A 472 10.68 6.24 -13.24
CA ARG A 472 9.63 5.58 -14.02
C ARG A 472 9.68 4.07 -13.84
N LYS A 473 10.88 3.45 -13.98
CA LYS A 473 11.07 1.99 -13.76
C LYS A 473 10.63 1.57 -12.34
N ALA A 474 10.95 2.38 -11.32
CA ALA A 474 10.52 2.15 -9.94
C ALA A 474 8.99 2.20 -9.79
N GLY A 475 8.34 3.21 -10.42
CA GLY A 475 6.89 3.32 -10.46
C GLY A 475 6.22 2.14 -11.13
N GLU A 476 6.75 1.71 -12.28
CA GLU A 476 6.26 0.53 -13.02
C GLU A 476 6.38 -0.76 -12.22
N GLN A 477 7.51 -0.97 -11.53
CA GLN A 477 7.69 -2.15 -10.67
C GLN A 477 6.73 -2.13 -9.47
N SER A 478 6.58 -0.96 -8.83
CA SER A 478 5.65 -0.80 -7.71
C SER A 478 4.20 -1.05 -8.13
N ALA A 479 3.77 -0.51 -9.27
CA ALA A 479 2.43 -0.73 -9.81
C ALA A 479 2.18 -2.21 -10.16
N ARG A 480 3.16 -2.90 -10.78
CA ARG A 480 3.07 -4.34 -11.06
C ARG A 480 2.94 -5.20 -9.81
N ARG A 481 3.45 -4.74 -8.67
CA ARG A 481 3.33 -5.40 -7.35
C ARG A 481 2.14 -4.88 -6.54
N ALA A 482 1.24 -4.10 -7.15
CA ALA A 482 0.11 -3.43 -6.49
C ALA A 482 0.49 -2.52 -5.30
N ASN A 483 1.74 -2.06 -5.25
CA ASN A 483 2.22 -1.06 -4.30
C ASN A 483 1.92 0.34 -4.84
N ASN A 484 0.61 0.65 -4.99
CA ASN A 484 0.15 1.81 -5.75
C ASN A 484 0.53 3.15 -5.10
N ARG A 485 0.69 3.22 -3.77
CA ARG A 485 1.10 4.45 -3.07
C ARG A 485 2.55 4.81 -3.39
N GLU A 486 3.44 3.81 -3.39
CA GLU A 486 4.83 3.94 -3.79
C GLU A 486 4.95 4.27 -5.28
N ALA A 487 4.15 3.60 -6.13
CA ALA A 487 4.10 3.89 -7.57
C ALA A 487 3.74 5.37 -7.83
N VAL A 488 2.72 5.90 -7.16
CA VAL A 488 2.34 7.33 -7.23
C VAL A 488 3.50 8.23 -6.82
N ALA A 489 4.19 7.92 -5.73
CA ALA A 489 5.33 8.71 -5.27
C ALA A 489 6.48 8.73 -6.29
N HIS A 490 6.80 7.59 -6.89
CA HIS A 490 7.85 7.49 -7.91
C HIS A 490 7.50 8.23 -9.20
N PHE A 491 6.28 8.05 -9.73
CA PHE A 491 5.83 8.76 -10.93
C PHE A 491 5.80 10.28 -10.73
N ARG A 492 5.37 10.76 -9.55
CA ARG A 492 5.40 12.19 -9.23
C ARG A 492 6.83 12.76 -9.19
N ARG A 493 7.80 12.01 -8.66
CA ARG A 493 9.22 12.43 -8.70
C ARG A 493 9.75 12.50 -10.11
N ALA A 494 9.40 11.54 -10.96
CA ALA A 494 9.76 11.57 -12.38
C ALA A 494 9.18 12.81 -13.08
N LEU A 495 7.91 13.13 -12.87
CA LEU A 495 7.24 14.32 -13.44
C LEU A 495 7.87 15.62 -12.93
N ALA A 496 8.14 15.74 -11.63
CA ALA A 496 8.76 16.94 -11.04
C ALA A 496 10.16 17.22 -11.66
N LEU A 497 10.94 16.18 -11.94
CA LEU A 497 12.22 16.33 -12.63
C LEU A 497 12.03 16.74 -14.10
N LEU A 498 10.97 16.24 -14.72
CA LEU A 498 10.67 16.52 -16.12
C LEU A 498 10.25 17.98 -16.36
N GLU A 499 9.65 18.65 -15.35
CA GLU A 499 9.23 20.07 -15.44
C GLU A 499 10.38 21.01 -15.79
N GLY A 500 11.63 20.69 -15.35
CA GLY A 500 12.83 21.47 -15.64
C GLY A 500 13.35 21.36 -17.07
N HIS A 501 12.79 20.46 -17.91
CA HIS A 501 13.27 20.23 -19.27
C HIS A 501 12.46 21.01 -20.34
N PRO A 502 13.08 21.41 -21.46
CA PRO A 502 12.39 22.06 -22.58
C PRO A 502 11.24 21.20 -23.12
N GLN A 503 10.16 21.83 -23.58
CA GLN A 503 8.99 21.13 -24.16
C GLN A 503 9.33 20.65 -25.59
N THR A 504 9.97 19.50 -25.70
CA THR A 504 10.24 18.78 -26.95
C THR A 504 9.25 17.62 -27.11
N SER A 505 9.09 17.09 -28.33
CA SER A 505 8.25 15.89 -28.57
C SER A 505 8.71 14.70 -27.72
N ASP A 506 10.01 14.49 -27.56
CA ASP A 506 10.55 13.40 -26.70
C ASP A 506 10.15 13.59 -25.24
N ARG A 507 10.24 14.83 -24.74
CA ARG A 507 9.80 15.13 -23.35
C ARG A 507 8.30 14.89 -23.19
N LEU A 508 7.49 15.34 -24.14
CA LEU A 508 6.04 15.13 -24.11
C LEU A 508 5.69 13.63 -24.16
N GLY A 509 6.43 12.83 -24.95
CA GLY A 509 6.27 11.37 -24.99
C GLY A 509 6.58 10.71 -23.65
N ILE A 510 7.65 11.13 -22.96
CA ILE A 510 7.99 10.65 -21.63
C ILE A 510 6.92 11.06 -20.60
N GLU A 511 6.45 12.33 -20.66
CA GLU A 511 5.38 12.85 -19.78
C GLU A 511 4.09 12.01 -19.94
N LEU A 512 3.67 11.77 -21.18
CA LEU A 512 2.48 10.95 -21.48
C LEU A 512 2.62 9.53 -20.93
N ALA A 513 3.77 8.88 -21.15
CA ALA A 513 4.03 7.53 -20.65
C ALA A 513 3.95 7.44 -19.12
N ILE A 514 4.43 8.46 -18.40
CA ILE A 514 4.34 8.52 -16.93
C ILE A 514 2.89 8.79 -16.48
N LEU A 515 2.21 9.77 -17.07
CA LEU A 515 0.84 10.13 -16.69
C LEU A 515 -0.15 8.99 -16.95
N SER A 516 0.04 8.22 -18.04
CA SER A 516 -0.79 7.05 -18.37
C SER A 516 -0.72 5.94 -17.33
N GLN A 517 0.40 5.82 -16.61
CA GLN A 517 0.60 4.83 -15.56
C GLN A 517 0.27 5.40 -14.16
N LEU A 518 0.44 6.69 -13.96
CA LEU A 518 0.08 7.39 -12.72
C LEU A 518 -1.43 7.38 -12.49
N ALA A 519 -2.23 7.58 -13.54
CA ALA A 519 -3.68 7.64 -13.43
C ALA A 519 -4.31 6.36 -12.85
N PRO A 520 -4.02 5.13 -13.33
CA PRO A 520 -4.52 3.89 -12.73
C PRO A 520 -4.05 3.69 -11.28
N ALA A 521 -2.81 4.06 -10.95
CA ALA A 521 -2.31 3.98 -9.58
C ALA A 521 -3.06 4.91 -8.63
N LEU A 522 -3.36 6.15 -9.05
CA LEU A 522 -4.19 7.10 -8.30
C LEU A 522 -5.63 6.61 -8.15
N MET A 523 -6.23 6.06 -9.22
CA MET A 523 -7.56 5.47 -9.18
C MET A 523 -7.67 4.36 -8.14
N SER A 524 -6.62 3.54 -8.01
CA SER A 524 -6.55 2.47 -7.01
C SER A 524 -6.43 3.01 -5.58
N VAL A 525 -5.77 4.15 -5.37
CA VAL A 525 -5.54 4.75 -4.04
C VAL A 525 -6.70 5.63 -3.59
N HIS A 526 -7.26 6.46 -4.50
CA HIS A 526 -8.21 7.53 -4.16
C HIS A 526 -9.61 7.31 -4.74
N GLY A 527 -9.79 6.33 -5.64
CA GLY A 527 -11.04 6.09 -6.36
C GLY A 527 -11.10 6.81 -7.71
N TRP A 528 -12.00 6.32 -8.58
CA TRP A 528 -12.08 6.75 -9.98
C TRP A 528 -12.49 8.22 -10.17
N GLY A 529 -13.31 8.76 -9.25
CA GLY A 529 -13.83 10.13 -9.34
C GLY A 529 -13.01 11.18 -8.60
N ALA A 530 -11.84 10.84 -8.06
CA ALA A 530 -11.02 11.77 -7.30
C ALA A 530 -10.53 12.94 -8.17
N THR A 531 -10.51 14.15 -7.62
CA THR A 531 -10.10 15.38 -8.33
C THR A 531 -8.70 15.25 -8.92
N GLU A 532 -7.78 14.67 -8.16
CA GLU A 532 -6.39 14.45 -8.56
C GLU A 532 -6.26 13.50 -9.78
N VAL A 533 -7.14 12.50 -9.89
CA VAL A 533 -7.23 11.64 -11.08
C VAL A 533 -7.64 12.50 -12.28
N GLY A 534 -8.62 13.41 -12.09
CA GLY A 534 -9.06 14.34 -13.14
C GLY A 534 -7.92 15.18 -13.70
N GLU A 535 -7.15 15.83 -12.83
CA GLU A 535 -6.00 16.66 -13.21
C GLU A 535 -4.98 15.89 -14.05
N VAL A 536 -4.65 14.67 -13.63
CA VAL A 536 -3.66 13.81 -14.31
C VAL A 536 -4.16 13.36 -15.68
N VAL A 537 -5.42 12.91 -15.80
CA VAL A 537 -5.95 12.39 -17.07
C VAL A 537 -6.27 13.53 -18.06
N GLU A 538 -6.68 14.71 -17.59
CA GLU A 538 -6.83 15.90 -18.41
C GLU A 538 -5.47 16.33 -18.97
N ARG A 539 -4.44 16.40 -18.12
CA ARG A 539 -3.06 16.70 -18.56
C ARG A 539 -2.53 15.67 -19.54
N ALA A 540 -2.73 14.37 -19.30
CA ALA A 540 -2.32 13.31 -20.22
C ALA A 540 -2.98 13.47 -21.61
N THR A 541 -4.24 13.88 -21.63
CA THR A 541 -4.98 14.11 -22.87
C THR A 541 -4.47 15.35 -23.63
N GLU A 542 -4.18 16.44 -22.90
CA GLU A 542 -3.58 17.65 -23.49
C GLU A 542 -2.22 17.35 -24.15
N VAL A 543 -1.35 16.63 -23.42
CA VAL A 543 -0.04 16.21 -23.92
C VAL A 543 -0.18 15.30 -25.13
N GLY A 544 -1.12 14.36 -25.08
CA GLY A 544 -1.38 13.44 -26.19
C GLY A 544 -1.87 14.13 -27.46
N HIS A 545 -2.65 15.22 -27.33
CA HIS A 545 -3.06 16.02 -28.49
C HIS A 545 -1.93 16.84 -29.13
N GLN A 546 -0.85 17.09 -28.39
CA GLN A 546 0.35 17.76 -28.91
C GLN A 546 1.31 16.78 -29.64
N LEU A 547 1.15 15.49 -29.40
CA LEU A 547 1.86 14.41 -30.09
C LEU A 547 0.96 13.94 -31.23
N ASP A 548 1.47 13.83 -32.44
CA ASP A 548 0.73 13.28 -33.56
C ASP A 548 0.14 11.91 -33.19
N SER A 549 -1.06 11.58 -33.74
CA SER A 549 -1.88 10.42 -33.38
C SER A 549 -1.05 9.12 -33.21
N SER A 550 -0.81 8.72 -31.98
CA SER A 550 -0.08 7.51 -31.59
C SER A 550 -1.01 6.57 -30.81
N PRO A 551 -0.92 5.24 -31.01
CA PRO A 551 -1.72 4.28 -30.23
C PRO A 551 -1.56 4.41 -28.72
N GLU A 552 -0.40 4.90 -28.26
CA GLU A 552 -0.07 5.06 -26.84
C GLU A 552 -0.96 6.07 -26.10
N ILE A 553 -1.68 6.94 -26.84
CA ILE A 553 -2.63 7.88 -26.22
C ILE A 553 -3.94 7.18 -25.79
N ALA A 554 -4.31 6.05 -26.41
CA ALA A 554 -5.60 5.41 -26.21
C ALA A 554 -5.90 5.05 -24.74
N PRO A 555 -4.95 4.51 -23.93
CA PRO A 555 -5.18 4.27 -22.50
C PRO A 555 -5.48 5.54 -21.71
N SER A 556 -4.82 6.66 -22.01
CA SER A 556 -5.05 7.95 -21.34
C SER A 556 -6.44 8.50 -21.65
N ILE A 557 -6.87 8.39 -22.91
CA ILE A 557 -8.22 8.78 -23.32
C ILE A 557 -9.28 7.90 -22.64
N ALA A 558 -9.05 6.58 -22.54
CA ALA A 558 -9.95 5.67 -21.85
C ALA A 558 -10.04 6.00 -20.34
N ASN A 559 -8.94 6.36 -19.71
CA ASN A 559 -8.91 6.77 -18.29
C ASN A 559 -9.62 8.13 -18.08
N LEU A 560 -9.51 9.07 -19.04
CA LEU A 560 -10.28 10.32 -19.03
C LEU A 560 -11.77 10.04 -19.16
N TRP A 561 -12.14 9.11 -20.04
CA TRP A 561 -13.51 8.63 -20.16
C TRP A 561 -14.04 8.09 -18.82
N LEU A 562 -13.28 7.20 -18.15
CA LEU A 562 -13.65 6.61 -16.87
C LEU A 562 -13.86 7.69 -15.79
N PHE A 563 -12.97 8.67 -15.72
CA PHE A 563 -13.11 9.80 -14.80
C PHE A 563 -14.41 10.58 -15.03
N HIS A 564 -14.73 10.93 -16.26
CA HIS A 564 -15.98 11.63 -16.58
C HIS A 564 -17.21 10.77 -16.28
N TYR A 565 -17.16 9.50 -16.65
CA TYR A 565 -18.24 8.54 -16.42
C TYR A 565 -18.52 8.36 -14.93
N ALA A 566 -17.49 8.11 -14.12
CA ALA A 566 -17.62 7.95 -12.66
C ALA A 566 -18.19 9.19 -11.96
N ASN A 567 -17.85 10.38 -12.44
CA ASN A 567 -18.38 11.66 -11.96
C ASN A 567 -19.78 11.99 -12.47
N GLY A 568 -20.41 11.13 -13.28
CA GLY A 568 -21.72 11.34 -13.84
C GLY A 568 -21.77 12.40 -14.96
N ARG A 569 -20.62 12.71 -15.57
CA ARG A 569 -20.50 13.67 -16.69
C ARG A 569 -20.70 12.94 -18.02
N LEU A 570 -21.90 12.38 -18.24
CA LEU A 570 -22.18 11.51 -19.40
C LEU A 570 -21.94 12.19 -20.75
N ASP A 571 -22.23 13.50 -20.89
CA ASP A 571 -21.96 14.25 -22.14
C ASP A 571 -20.46 14.33 -22.45
N ALA A 572 -19.63 14.54 -21.43
CA ALA A 572 -18.19 14.54 -21.57
C ALA A 572 -17.65 13.14 -21.91
N ALA A 573 -18.12 12.11 -21.19
CA ALA A 573 -17.76 10.73 -21.46
C ALA A 573 -18.13 10.30 -22.89
N GLU A 574 -19.30 10.72 -23.41
CA GLU A 574 -19.73 10.45 -24.78
C GLU A 574 -18.83 11.14 -25.83
N LYS A 575 -18.42 12.37 -25.58
CA LYS A 575 -17.46 13.08 -26.45
C LYS A 575 -16.12 12.34 -26.52
N VAL A 576 -15.62 11.91 -25.37
CA VAL A 576 -14.36 11.16 -25.29
C VAL A 576 -14.47 9.82 -26.00
N SER A 577 -15.57 9.07 -25.80
CA SER A 577 -15.82 7.80 -26.50
C SER A 577 -15.84 7.96 -28.02
N ARG A 578 -16.53 8.99 -28.54
CA ARG A 578 -16.56 9.31 -29.99
C ARG A 578 -15.18 9.67 -30.53
N ASN A 579 -14.37 10.40 -29.76
CA ASN A 579 -12.99 10.71 -30.14
C ASN A 579 -12.14 9.44 -30.22
N LEU A 580 -12.27 8.52 -29.28
CA LEU A 580 -11.53 7.26 -29.27
C LEU A 580 -11.92 6.36 -30.47
N LEU A 581 -13.22 6.35 -30.84
CA LEU A 581 -13.67 5.64 -32.05
C LEU A 581 -13.04 6.22 -33.32
N ARG A 582 -12.96 7.54 -33.45
CA ARG A 582 -12.29 8.20 -34.56
C ARG A 582 -10.80 7.85 -34.61
N ILE A 583 -10.11 7.93 -33.50
CA ILE A 583 -8.67 7.57 -33.39
C ILE A 583 -8.45 6.10 -33.80
N ALA A 584 -9.32 5.19 -33.36
CA ALA A 584 -9.23 3.77 -33.72
C ALA A 584 -9.35 3.55 -35.25
N GLN A 585 -10.23 4.30 -35.90
CA GLN A 585 -10.40 4.27 -37.35
C GLN A 585 -9.20 4.89 -38.08
N ASP A 586 -8.71 6.04 -37.61
CA ASP A 586 -7.54 6.72 -38.20
C ASP A 586 -6.26 5.88 -38.12
N LEU A 587 -6.11 5.07 -37.05
CA LEU A 587 -4.99 4.17 -36.82
C LEU A 587 -5.17 2.78 -37.42
N ASP A 588 -6.33 2.41 -37.96
CA ASP A 588 -6.72 1.06 -38.38
C ASP A 588 -6.37 -0.02 -37.33
N SER A 589 -6.57 0.32 -36.01
CA SER A 589 -6.17 -0.53 -34.91
C SER A 589 -7.35 -1.25 -34.28
N GLN A 590 -7.41 -2.57 -34.44
CA GLN A 590 -8.46 -3.42 -33.84
C GLN A 590 -8.42 -3.38 -32.30
N GLU A 591 -7.22 -3.24 -31.69
CA GLU A 591 -7.07 -3.14 -30.24
C GLU A 591 -7.68 -1.85 -29.69
N VAL A 592 -7.38 -0.70 -30.33
CA VAL A 592 -7.99 0.58 -29.97
C VAL A 592 -9.48 0.58 -30.29
N LEU A 593 -9.92 -0.07 -31.38
CA LEU A 593 -11.33 -0.17 -31.73
C LEU A 593 -12.13 -0.98 -30.70
N LEU A 594 -11.58 -2.08 -30.19
CA LEU A 594 -12.20 -2.83 -29.06
C LEU A 594 -12.44 -1.91 -27.87
N GLN A 595 -11.44 -1.10 -27.48
CA GLN A 595 -11.56 -0.19 -26.33
C GLN A 595 -12.48 1.01 -26.62
N ALA A 596 -12.54 1.45 -27.85
CA ALA A 596 -13.51 2.47 -28.28
C ALA A 596 -14.96 1.96 -28.14
N HIS A 597 -15.23 0.72 -28.54
CA HIS A 597 -16.52 0.08 -28.27
C HIS A 597 -16.75 -0.09 -26.77
N HIS A 598 -15.72 -0.48 -25.99
CA HIS A 598 -15.80 -0.63 -24.56
C HIS A 598 -16.19 0.66 -23.84
N THR A 599 -15.72 1.82 -24.30
CA THR A 599 -16.13 3.11 -23.73
C THR A 599 -17.52 3.54 -24.21
N ALA A 600 -18.01 3.04 -25.37
CA ALA A 600 -19.27 3.46 -25.95
C ALA A 600 -20.49 2.79 -25.27
N TRP A 601 -20.45 1.46 -25.02
CA TRP A 601 -21.64 0.75 -24.52
C TRP A 601 -22.09 1.19 -23.13
N PRO A 602 -21.24 1.56 -22.10
CA PRO A 602 -21.75 2.03 -20.83
C PRO A 602 -22.43 3.40 -20.92
N VAL A 603 -21.98 4.26 -21.82
CA VAL A 603 -22.62 5.56 -22.06
C VAL A 603 -24.00 5.36 -22.71
N ARG A 604 -24.08 4.51 -23.76
CA ARG A 604 -25.36 4.17 -24.41
C ARG A 604 -26.34 3.52 -23.44
N TRP A 605 -25.83 2.60 -22.60
CA TRP A 605 -26.60 2.00 -21.54
C TRP A 605 -27.13 3.03 -20.54
N GLY A 606 -26.28 3.90 -19.99
CA GLY A 606 -26.68 4.96 -19.05
C GLY A 606 -27.72 5.93 -19.64
N ARG A 607 -27.70 6.16 -20.95
CA ARG A 607 -28.68 6.97 -21.70
C ARG A 607 -29.99 6.20 -22.01
N GLY A 608 -30.11 4.94 -21.62
CA GLY A 608 -31.26 4.11 -21.94
C GLY A 608 -31.35 3.65 -23.39
N ALA A 609 -30.31 3.87 -24.21
CA ALA A 609 -30.23 3.41 -25.61
C ALA A 609 -29.78 1.94 -25.65
N MET A 610 -30.63 1.03 -25.15
CA MET A 610 -30.27 -0.37 -24.87
C MET A 610 -29.85 -1.14 -26.11
N LYS A 611 -30.52 -0.96 -27.25
CA LYS A 611 -30.18 -1.66 -28.51
C LYS A 611 -28.86 -1.19 -29.07
N ASP A 612 -28.57 0.12 -29.00
CA ASP A 612 -27.28 0.68 -29.44
C ASP A 612 -26.13 0.16 -28.54
N ALA A 613 -26.37 0.08 -27.23
CA ALA A 613 -25.39 -0.49 -26.28
C ALA A 613 -25.08 -1.95 -26.63
N LEU A 614 -26.10 -2.80 -26.91
CA LEU A 614 -25.91 -4.17 -27.35
C LEU A 614 -25.13 -4.25 -28.67
N GLY A 615 -25.42 -3.37 -29.65
CA GLY A 615 -24.68 -3.30 -30.90
C GLY A 615 -23.19 -3.02 -30.70
N HIS A 616 -22.84 -2.10 -29.80
CA HIS A 616 -21.44 -1.86 -29.43
C HIS A 616 -20.80 -3.04 -28.68
N ILE A 617 -21.56 -3.69 -27.78
CA ILE A 617 -21.07 -4.90 -27.09
C ILE A 617 -20.76 -6.01 -28.07
N ASP A 618 -21.71 -6.35 -28.97
CA ASP A 618 -21.52 -7.44 -29.93
C ASP A 618 -20.37 -7.13 -30.90
N ALA A 619 -20.21 -5.88 -31.34
CA ALA A 619 -19.07 -5.47 -32.16
C ALA A 619 -17.74 -5.59 -31.39
N GLY A 620 -17.71 -5.21 -30.13
CA GLY A 620 -16.52 -5.37 -29.29
C GLY A 620 -16.17 -6.83 -29.04
N LEU A 621 -17.14 -7.66 -28.72
CA LEU A 621 -16.95 -9.10 -28.49
C LEU A 621 -16.47 -9.83 -29.77
N ALA A 622 -16.87 -9.38 -30.95
CA ALA A 622 -16.37 -9.92 -32.21
C ALA A 622 -14.87 -9.64 -32.47
N LEU A 623 -14.34 -8.57 -31.84
CA LEU A 623 -12.92 -8.21 -31.93
C LEU A 623 -12.08 -8.86 -30.84
N TYR A 624 -12.72 -9.38 -29.76
CA TYR A 624 -12.03 -9.85 -28.57
C TYR A 624 -11.35 -11.21 -28.81
N ASP A 625 -10.11 -11.29 -28.39
CA ASP A 625 -9.30 -12.53 -28.30
C ASP A 625 -8.69 -12.61 -26.90
N GLU A 626 -8.95 -13.69 -26.17
CA GLU A 626 -8.56 -13.84 -24.76
C GLU A 626 -7.04 -13.78 -24.55
N GLN A 627 -6.25 -14.37 -25.46
CA GLN A 627 -4.79 -14.39 -25.33
C GLN A 627 -4.16 -13.05 -25.72
N ARG A 628 -4.61 -12.48 -26.82
CA ARG A 628 -4.10 -11.20 -27.34
C ARG A 628 -4.45 -10.03 -26.43
N HIS A 629 -5.67 -9.99 -25.89
CA HIS A 629 -6.19 -8.86 -25.11
C HIS A 629 -6.11 -9.05 -23.58
N ALA A 630 -5.46 -10.13 -23.10
CA ALA A 630 -5.31 -10.41 -21.68
C ALA A 630 -4.69 -9.24 -20.87
N HIS A 631 -3.79 -8.46 -21.50
CA HIS A 631 -3.15 -7.31 -20.85
C HIS A 631 -4.05 -6.07 -20.75
N HIS A 632 -5.16 -5.98 -21.50
CA HIS A 632 -6.06 -4.82 -21.52
C HIS A 632 -6.68 -4.55 -20.15
N ARG A 633 -6.94 -5.58 -19.32
CA ARG A 633 -7.44 -5.43 -17.95
C ARG A 633 -6.55 -4.64 -17.01
N PHE A 634 -5.26 -4.50 -17.35
CA PHE A 634 -4.29 -3.70 -16.58
C PHE A 634 -4.04 -2.32 -17.20
N LEU A 635 -4.32 -2.18 -18.48
CA LEU A 635 -4.02 -0.97 -19.24
C LEU A 635 -5.24 -0.05 -19.39
N TYR A 636 -6.46 -0.66 -19.51
CA TYR A 636 -7.71 0.04 -19.76
C TYR A 636 -8.73 -0.25 -18.68
N LEU A 637 -9.25 0.78 -18.02
CA LEU A 637 -10.42 0.75 -17.12
C LEU A 637 -10.34 -0.23 -15.93
N GLY A 638 -9.27 -1.00 -15.78
CA GLY A 638 -9.04 -1.91 -14.64
C GLY A 638 -9.85 -3.21 -14.64
N HIS A 639 -10.50 -3.57 -15.75
CA HIS A 639 -11.22 -4.83 -15.90
C HIS A 639 -11.23 -5.32 -17.35
N ASP A 640 -11.58 -6.59 -17.56
CA ASP A 640 -11.61 -7.19 -18.89
C ASP A 640 -12.82 -6.69 -19.70
N PRO A 641 -12.62 -6.26 -20.96
CA PRO A 641 -13.69 -5.71 -21.80
C PRO A 641 -14.78 -6.74 -22.16
N ALA A 642 -14.42 -8.02 -22.38
CA ALA A 642 -15.42 -9.02 -22.74
C ALA A 642 -16.31 -9.38 -21.55
N VAL A 643 -15.74 -9.48 -20.35
CA VAL A 643 -16.53 -9.71 -19.13
C VAL A 643 -17.47 -8.53 -18.88
N CYS A 644 -16.98 -7.30 -19.03
CA CYS A 644 -17.82 -6.09 -18.93
C CYS A 644 -18.98 -6.13 -19.94
N GLY A 645 -18.68 -6.38 -21.21
CA GLY A 645 -19.69 -6.44 -22.26
C GLY A 645 -20.74 -7.52 -22.02
N LEU A 646 -20.32 -8.74 -21.71
CA LEU A 646 -21.23 -9.86 -21.43
C LEU A 646 -22.12 -9.59 -20.19
N ALA A 647 -21.56 -9.04 -19.11
CA ALA A 647 -22.31 -8.75 -17.88
C ALA A 647 -23.34 -7.62 -18.09
N ILE A 648 -22.97 -6.54 -18.79
CA ILE A 648 -23.93 -5.46 -19.16
C ILE A 648 -24.97 -5.98 -20.16
N ALA A 649 -24.58 -6.83 -21.14
CA ALA A 649 -25.53 -7.45 -22.05
C ALA A 649 -26.56 -8.32 -21.33
N SER A 650 -26.15 -9.04 -20.28
CA SER A 650 -27.09 -9.78 -19.43
C SER A 650 -28.16 -8.87 -18.80
N GLN A 651 -27.75 -7.71 -18.29
CA GLN A 651 -28.68 -6.73 -17.72
C GLN A 651 -29.62 -6.14 -18.79
N LEU A 652 -29.08 -5.76 -19.95
CA LEU A 652 -29.84 -5.23 -21.07
C LEU A 652 -30.86 -6.25 -21.60
N CYS A 653 -30.44 -7.50 -21.79
CA CYS A 653 -31.33 -8.59 -22.20
C CYS A 653 -32.42 -8.83 -21.17
N SER A 654 -32.13 -8.74 -19.86
CA SER A 654 -33.14 -8.84 -18.81
C SER A 654 -34.17 -7.73 -18.94
N SER A 655 -33.79 -6.49 -19.14
CA SER A 655 -34.70 -5.34 -19.28
C SER A 655 -35.55 -5.42 -20.56
N LEU A 656 -34.96 -5.91 -21.66
CA LEU A 656 -35.62 -6.09 -22.96
C LEU A 656 -36.59 -7.31 -22.99
N GLY A 657 -36.64 -8.14 -21.95
CA GLY A 657 -37.49 -9.32 -21.86
C GLY A 657 -36.86 -10.62 -22.40
N TYR A 658 -35.58 -10.61 -22.80
CA TYR A 658 -34.86 -11.78 -23.30
C TYR A 658 -34.19 -12.56 -22.15
N THR A 659 -34.99 -13.23 -21.33
CA THR A 659 -34.57 -13.82 -20.05
C THR A 659 -33.59 -14.98 -20.20
N ALA A 660 -33.73 -15.83 -21.24
CA ALA A 660 -32.83 -16.94 -21.52
C ALA A 660 -31.47 -16.42 -21.96
N GLN A 661 -31.44 -15.45 -22.88
CA GLN A 661 -30.21 -14.81 -23.33
C GLN A 661 -29.54 -14.05 -22.20
N ALA A 662 -30.29 -13.40 -21.33
CA ALA A 662 -29.74 -12.73 -20.15
C ALA A 662 -29.00 -13.69 -19.22
N LYS A 663 -29.55 -14.87 -18.98
CA LYS A 663 -28.92 -15.91 -18.18
C LYS A 663 -27.65 -16.46 -18.86
N ASP A 664 -27.71 -16.77 -20.14
CA ASP A 664 -26.57 -17.27 -20.91
C ASP A 664 -25.39 -16.26 -20.91
N ARG A 665 -25.66 -14.97 -21.15
CA ARG A 665 -24.64 -13.91 -21.09
C ARG A 665 -24.05 -13.75 -19.68
N ALA A 666 -24.85 -13.88 -18.61
CA ALA A 666 -24.39 -13.87 -17.24
C ALA A 666 -23.44 -15.03 -16.92
N ASP A 667 -23.83 -16.24 -17.32
CA ASP A 667 -23.04 -17.45 -17.10
C ASP A 667 -21.71 -17.37 -17.88
N GLN A 668 -21.72 -16.90 -19.12
CA GLN A 668 -20.51 -16.65 -19.92
C GLN A 668 -19.61 -15.62 -19.26
N ALA A 669 -20.16 -14.49 -18.76
CA ALA A 669 -19.40 -13.43 -18.11
C ALA A 669 -18.65 -13.95 -16.88
N LEU A 670 -19.35 -14.65 -15.98
CA LEU A 670 -18.76 -15.18 -14.75
C LEU A 670 -17.79 -16.34 -15.02
N ALA A 671 -18.07 -17.19 -16.00
CA ALA A 671 -17.15 -18.26 -16.40
C ALA A 671 -15.85 -17.69 -16.96
N LEU A 672 -15.92 -16.69 -17.84
CA LEU A 672 -14.75 -15.98 -18.36
C LEU A 672 -14.00 -15.27 -17.24
N ALA A 673 -14.69 -14.52 -16.38
CA ALA A 673 -14.07 -13.80 -15.27
C ALA A 673 -13.29 -14.72 -14.33
N ARG A 674 -13.84 -15.88 -13.98
CA ARG A 674 -13.16 -16.88 -13.14
C ARG A 674 -11.95 -17.49 -13.86
N ARG A 675 -12.07 -17.77 -15.16
CA ARG A 675 -10.95 -18.32 -15.97
C ARG A 675 -9.81 -17.32 -16.11
N LEU A 676 -10.12 -16.02 -16.23
CA LEU A 676 -9.12 -14.94 -16.29
C LEU A 676 -8.38 -14.72 -14.97
N ASN A 677 -8.88 -15.27 -13.87
CA ASN A 677 -8.30 -15.17 -12.52
C ASN A 677 -7.85 -13.73 -12.13
N HIS A 678 -8.72 -12.76 -12.41
CA HIS A 678 -8.49 -11.34 -12.13
C HIS A 678 -9.67 -10.79 -11.33
N GLU A 679 -9.45 -10.62 -10.03
CA GLU A 679 -10.51 -10.33 -9.07
C GLU A 679 -11.27 -9.03 -9.35
N PRO A 680 -10.64 -7.92 -9.78
CA PRO A 680 -11.39 -6.72 -10.18
C PRO A 680 -12.35 -6.99 -11.34
N THR A 681 -11.95 -7.82 -12.31
CA THR A 681 -12.82 -8.27 -13.41
C THR A 681 -13.99 -9.11 -12.89
N LEU A 682 -13.73 -10.05 -11.97
CA LEU A 682 -14.79 -10.87 -11.39
C LEU A 682 -15.79 -10.05 -10.59
N MET A 683 -15.31 -9.12 -9.76
CA MET A 683 -16.18 -8.22 -9.00
C MET A 683 -17.02 -7.30 -9.91
N HIS A 684 -16.42 -6.82 -11.02
CA HIS A 684 -17.14 -6.05 -12.02
C HIS A 684 -18.23 -6.88 -12.72
N GLY A 685 -17.92 -8.12 -13.12
CA GLY A 685 -18.88 -9.06 -13.69
C GLY A 685 -20.01 -9.41 -12.73
N LEU A 686 -19.69 -9.73 -11.47
CA LEU A 686 -20.67 -9.99 -10.40
C LEU A 686 -21.64 -8.82 -10.22
N TRP A 687 -21.14 -7.60 -10.20
CA TRP A 687 -21.97 -6.40 -10.05
C TRP A 687 -23.12 -6.36 -11.07
N PHE A 688 -22.82 -6.40 -12.37
CA PHE A 688 -23.85 -6.28 -13.41
C PHE A 688 -24.72 -7.53 -13.55
N VAL A 689 -24.18 -8.73 -13.25
CA VAL A 689 -24.96 -9.95 -13.16
C VAL A 689 -25.99 -9.88 -12.01
N ILE A 690 -25.61 -9.33 -10.85
CA ILE A 690 -26.53 -9.09 -9.74
C ILE A 690 -27.66 -8.15 -10.17
N GLU A 691 -27.39 -7.06 -10.87
CA GLU A 691 -28.40 -6.14 -11.38
C GLU A 691 -29.36 -6.82 -12.39
N SER A 692 -28.82 -7.70 -13.25
CA SER A 692 -29.61 -8.55 -14.14
C SER A 692 -30.58 -9.47 -13.36
N GLN A 693 -30.07 -10.08 -12.28
CA GLN A 693 -30.87 -10.95 -11.40
C GLN A 693 -31.96 -10.16 -10.64
N MET A 694 -31.62 -8.95 -10.13
CA MET A 694 -32.61 -8.06 -9.50
C MET A 694 -33.73 -7.68 -10.44
N THR A 695 -33.43 -7.42 -11.72
CA THR A 695 -34.44 -7.11 -12.74
C THR A 695 -35.40 -8.28 -12.95
N ARG A 696 -34.89 -9.52 -12.89
CA ARG A 696 -35.68 -10.75 -13.03
C ARG A 696 -36.37 -11.23 -11.73
N GLY A 697 -36.11 -10.55 -10.59
CA GLY A 697 -36.63 -10.96 -9.28
C GLY A 697 -35.94 -12.21 -8.70
N ASP A 698 -34.75 -12.57 -9.14
CA ASP A 698 -33.97 -13.73 -8.67
C ASP A 698 -33.27 -13.43 -7.34
N VAL A 699 -34.02 -13.44 -6.25
CA VAL A 699 -33.53 -13.14 -4.89
C VAL A 699 -32.43 -14.11 -4.44
N LEU A 700 -32.52 -15.39 -4.83
CA LEU A 700 -31.54 -16.41 -4.45
C LEU A 700 -30.20 -16.17 -5.17
N GLY A 701 -30.24 -15.88 -6.45
CA GLY A 701 -29.05 -15.53 -7.22
C GLY A 701 -28.37 -14.26 -6.71
N VAL A 702 -29.15 -13.21 -6.42
CA VAL A 702 -28.63 -11.97 -5.79
C VAL A 702 -27.98 -12.27 -4.44
N THR A 703 -28.60 -13.12 -3.61
CA THR A 703 -28.05 -13.52 -2.31
C THR A 703 -26.71 -14.21 -2.43
N ALA A 704 -26.58 -15.16 -3.34
CA ALA A 704 -25.32 -15.90 -3.56
C ALA A 704 -24.22 -15.00 -4.11
N ASN A 705 -24.50 -14.25 -5.18
CA ASN A 705 -23.50 -13.42 -5.85
C ASN A 705 -23.08 -12.20 -5.01
N THR A 706 -23.99 -11.64 -4.19
CA THR A 706 -23.59 -10.56 -3.25
C THR A 706 -22.70 -11.08 -2.13
N ALA A 707 -22.85 -12.32 -1.69
CA ALA A 707 -21.96 -12.93 -0.70
C ALA A 707 -20.54 -13.09 -1.27
N GLU A 708 -20.41 -13.57 -2.52
CA GLU A 708 -19.13 -13.67 -3.23
C GLU A 708 -18.50 -12.27 -3.42
N LEU A 709 -19.29 -11.29 -3.92
CA LEU A 709 -18.84 -9.92 -4.14
C LEU A 709 -18.33 -9.25 -2.85
N LEU A 710 -19.07 -9.38 -1.75
CA LEU A 710 -18.69 -8.80 -0.46
C LEU A 710 -17.42 -9.44 0.11
N ASN A 711 -17.31 -10.77 0.02
CA ASN A 711 -16.11 -11.48 0.46
C ASN A 711 -14.88 -11.02 -0.29
N LEU A 712 -14.95 -10.94 -1.62
CA LEU A 712 -13.86 -10.42 -2.45
C LEU A 712 -13.56 -8.96 -2.13
N ALA A 713 -14.58 -8.11 -2.07
CA ALA A 713 -14.41 -6.67 -1.82
C ALA A 713 -13.79 -6.38 -0.44
N GLU A 714 -14.13 -7.16 0.58
CA GLU A 714 -13.55 -7.06 1.92
C GLU A 714 -12.10 -7.58 1.95
N GLN A 715 -11.87 -8.73 1.31
CA GLN A 715 -10.55 -9.33 1.18
C GLN A 715 -9.55 -8.37 0.50
N TYR A 716 -9.99 -7.68 -0.56
CA TYR A 716 -9.14 -6.79 -1.37
C TYR A 716 -9.22 -5.31 -0.96
N GLY A 717 -9.99 -4.98 0.08
CA GLY A 717 -10.12 -3.63 0.60
C GLY A 717 -10.70 -2.62 -0.40
N LEU A 718 -11.53 -3.08 -1.35
CA LEU A 718 -12.06 -2.24 -2.43
C LEU A 718 -13.41 -1.59 -2.04
N PRO A 719 -13.44 -0.26 -1.81
CA PRO A 719 -14.62 0.40 -1.24
C PRO A 719 -15.81 0.43 -2.19
N LEU A 720 -15.61 0.58 -3.51
CA LEU A 720 -16.73 0.66 -4.46
C LEU A 720 -17.47 -0.68 -4.63
N PRO A 721 -16.82 -1.82 -4.90
CA PRO A 721 -17.50 -3.12 -4.94
C PRO A 721 -18.15 -3.48 -3.59
N ARG A 722 -17.52 -3.14 -2.46
CA ARG A 722 -18.12 -3.34 -1.12
C ARG A 722 -19.39 -2.53 -0.96
N ALA A 723 -19.40 -1.26 -1.36
CA ALA A 723 -20.60 -0.41 -1.31
C ALA A 723 -21.75 -1.00 -2.11
N MET A 724 -21.49 -1.43 -3.35
CA MET A 724 -22.50 -2.04 -4.22
C MET A 724 -22.98 -3.38 -3.66
N GLY A 725 -22.08 -4.21 -3.15
CA GLY A 725 -22.43 -5.48 -2.49
C GLY A 725 -23.36 -5.30 -1.29
N LEU A 726 -23.11 -4.29 -0.43
CA LEU A 726 -23.96 -3.96 0.71
C LEU A 726 -25.35 -3.50 0.26
N ILE A 727 -25.42 -2.62 -0.75
CA ILE A 727 -26.68 -2.10 -1.28
C ILE A 727 -27.56 -3.25 -1.83
N TYR A 728 -26.98 -4.12 -2.66
CA TYR A 728 -27.73 -5.21 -3.27
C TYR A 728 -28.03 -6.36 -2.29
N ARG A 729 -27.14 -6.60 -1.32
CA ARG A 729 -27.45 -7.52 -0.21
C ARG A 729 -28.62 -7.01 0.61
N GLY A 730 -28.70 -5.68 0.83
CA GLY A 730 -29.83 -5.02 1.46
C GLY A 730 -31.13 -5.27 0.73
N TRP A 731 -31.12 -5.16 -0.61
CA TRP A 731 -32.27 -5.50 -1.45
C TRP A 731 -32.69 -6.97 -1.27
N ALA A 732 -31.76 -7.90 -1.35
CA ALA A 732 -32.05 -9.34 -1.22
C ALA A 732 -32.65 -9.68 0.15
N LEU A 733 -32.15 -9.07 1.22
CA LEU A 733 -32.71 -9.25 2.58
C LEU A 733 -34.14 -8.72 2.69
N ALA A 734 -34.40 -7.56 2.07
CA ALA A 734 -35.76 -6.99 2.10
C ALA A 734 -36.77 -7.95 1.45
N TYR A 735 -36.47 -8.51 0.32
CA TYR A 735 -37.32 -9.47 -0.37
C TYR A 735 -37.30 -10.89 0.22
N SER A 736 -36.42 -11.15 1.20
CA SER A 736 -36.39 -12.39 2.00
C SER A 736 -37.04 -12.23 3.37
N GLY A 737 -37.78 -11.15 3.63
CA GLY A 737 -38.50 -10.92 4.90
C GLY A 737 -37.65 -10.28 6.01
N ARG A 738 -36.43 -9.81 5.72
CA ARG A 738 -35.50 -9.15 6.68
C ARG A 738 -35.26 -7.69 6.27
N ALA A 739 -36.33 -6.96 5.99
CA ALA A 739 -36.24 -5.66 5.33
C ALA A 739 -35.56 -4.57 6.18
N GLU A 740 -35.73 -4.57 7.52
CA GLU A 740 -35.03 -3.60 8.39
C GLU A 740 -33.52 -3.78 8.37
N GLU A 741 -33.05 -5.02 8.40
CA GLU A 741 -31.62 -5.31 8.26
C GLU A 741 -31.13 -4.93 6.84
N GLY A 742 -31.96 -5.18 5.83
CA GLY A 742 -31.70 -4.79 4.46
C GLY A 742 -31.52 -3.27 4.31
N LEU A 743 -32.38 -2.48 4.97
CA LEU A 743 -32.29 -1.03 4.98
C LEU A 743 -30.99 -0.53 5.62
N ALA A 744 -30.60 -1.12 6.74
CA ALA A 744 -29.37 -0.76 7.43
C ALA A 744 -28.14 -0.97 6.53
N LEU A 745 -28.04 -2.14 5.86
CA LEU A 745 -26.95 -2.44 4.94
C LEU A 745 -26.96 -1.53 3.70
N ALA A 746 -28.10 -1.29 3.08
CA ALA A 746 -28.20 -0.41 1.91
C ALA A 746 -27.81 1.03 2.26
N THR A 747 -28.16 1.50 3.45
CA THR A 747 -27.79 2.83 3.95
C THR A 747 -26.27 2.93 4.21
N GLU A 748 -25.67 1.91 4.86
CA GLU A 748 -24.21 1.81 5.05
C GLU A 748 -23.49 1.84 3.70
N GLY A 749 -23.94 0.99 2.75
CA GLY A 749 -23.38 0.91 1.41
C GLY A 749 -23.46 2.24 0.66
N THR A 750 -24.61 2.94 0.74
CA THR A 750 -24.79 4.25 0.10
C THR A 750 -23.86 5.31 0.70
N GLY A 751 -23.68 5.32 2.03
CA GLY A 751 -22.73 6.19 2.70
C GLY A 751 -21.28 5.91 2.30
N LEU A 752 -20.92 4.65 2.10
CA LEU A 752 -19.62 4.25 1.58
C LEU A 752 -19.43 4.70 0.13
N LEU A 753 -20.45 4.50 -0.73
CA LEU A 753 -20.45 4.91 -2.12
C LEU A 753 -20.20 6.43 -2.28
N GLN A 754 -20.85 7.25 -1.47
CA GLN A 754 -20.63 8.71 -1.49
C GLN A 754 -19.18 9.08 -1.21
N ARG A 755 -18.50 8.36 -0.32
CA ARG A 755 -17.08 8.59 0.00
C ARG A 755 -16.14 8.21 -1.15
N THR A 756 -16.55 7.34 -2.07
CA THR A 756 -15.72 6.98 -3.25
C THR A 756 -15.71 8.03 -4.34
N GLY A 757 -16.55 9.08 -4.24
CA GLY A 757 -16.71 10.09 -5.28
C GLY A 757 -17.44 9.59 -6.54
N ASN A 758 -17.88 8.33 -6.60
CA ASN A 758 -18.59 7.77 -7.75
C ASN A 758 -20.05 8.21 -7.75
N ARG A 759 -20.43 9.03 -8.73
CA ARG A 759 -21.77 9.63 -8.83
C ARG A 759 -22.73 8.88 -9.73
N ILE A 760 -22.20 8.13 -10.72
CA ILE A 760 -23.03 7.48 -11.75
C ILE A 760 -23.99 6.42 -11.17
N VAL A 761 -23.68 5.83 -10.03
CA VAL A 761 -24.49 4.76 -9.41
C VAL A 761 -25.33 5.23 -8.21
N LEU A 762 -25.32 6.54 -7.87
CA LEU A 762 -26.05 7.05 -6.69
C LEU A 762 -27.57 7.01 -6.88
N SER A 763 -28.07 7.23 -8.09
CA SER A 763 -29.50 7.13 -8.42
C SER A 763 -30.05 5.74 -8.11
N ARG A 764 -29.28 4.69 -8.44
CA ARG A 764 -29.62 3.29 -8.16
C ARG A 764 -29.61 3.00 -6.66
N ALA A 765 -28.60 3.50 -5.94
CA ALA A 765 -28.49 3.30 -4.50
C ALA A 765 -29.72 3.87 -3.77
N TYR A 766 -30.12 5.10 -4.07
CA TYR A 766 -31.33 5.70 -3.51
C TYR A 766 -32.61 5.01 -3.98
N GLY A 767 -32.65 4.54 -5.24
CA GLY A 767 -33.77 3.75 -5.77
C GLY A 767 -33.97 2.44 -5.04
N VAL A 768 -32.89 1.72 -4.70
CA VAL A 768 -32.93 0.49 -3.89
C VAL A 768 -33.43 0.79 -2.46
N ILE A 769 -32.96 1.87 -1.83
CA ILE A 769 -33.45 2.29 -0.50
C ILE A 769 -34.94 2.60 -0.56
N ALA A 770 -35.43 3.28 -1.60
CA ALA A 770 -36.85 3.58 -1.79
C ALA A 770 -37.68 2.29 -1.95
N GLU A 771 -37.20 1.29 -2.68
CA GLU A 771 -37.86 -0.03 -2.78
C GLU A 771 -37.91 -0.73 -1.43
N ILE A 772 -36.86 -0.72 -0.65
CA ILE A 772 -36.83 -1.31 0.68
C ILE A 772 -37.83 -0.61 1.59
N HIS A 773 -37.93 0.72 1.55
CA HIS A 773 -38.97 1.47 2.29
C HIS A 773 -40.39 1.09 1.86
N LEU A 774 -40.63 0.84 0.56
CA LEU A 774 -41.91 0.36 0.07
C LEU A 774 -42.27 -1.02 0.68
N VAL A 775 -41.27 -1.93 0.77
CA VAL A 775 -41.47 -3.26 1.36
C VAL A 775 -41.73 -3.17 2.88
N ILE A 776 -41.08 -2.25 3.60
CA ILE A 776 -41.24 -2.06 5.05
C ILE A 776 -42.58 -1.37 5.38
N GLY A 777 -43.19 -0.63 4.44
CA GLY A 777 -44.37 0.21 4.69
C GLY A 777 -44.03 1.63 5.16
N ARG A 778 -42.77 2.08 5.02
CA ARG A 778 -42.34 3.46 5.32
C ARG A 778 -42.45 4.32 4.07
N TYR A 779 -43.70 4.56 3.66
CA TYR A 779 -43.93 5.11 2.33
C TYR A 779 -43.48 6.56 2.14
N GLN A 780 -43.56 7.39 3.19
CA GLN A 780 -43.17 8.79 3.10
C GLN A 780 -41.62 8.94 2.96
N GLU A 781 -40.88 8.14 3.72
CA GLU A 781 -39.43 8.07 3.61
C GLU A 781 -39.01 7.53 2.24
N GLY A 782 -39.69 6.47 1.76
CA GLY A 782 -39.49 5.93 0.41
C GLY A 782 -39.71 6.96 -0.69
N LEU A 783 -40.80 7.79 -0.55
CA LEU A 783 -41.07 8.86 -1.50
C LEU A 783 -39.97 9.92 -1.53
N SER A 784 -39.42 10.27 -0.37
CA SER A 784 -38.29 11.19 -0.27
C SER A 784 -37.04 10.63 -0.99
N GLU A 785 -36.72 9.33 -0.78
CA GLU A 785 -35.54 8.71 -1.40
C GLU A 785 -35.68 8.52 -2.92
N VAL A 786 -36.88 8.19 -3.42
CA VAL A 786 -37.08 8.05 -4.86
C VAL A 786 -37.05 9.40 -5.58
N GLU A 787 -37.54 10.47 -4.99
CA GLU A 787 -37.43 11.83 -5.55
C GLU A 787 -35.94 12.26 -5.59
N ARG A 788 -35.17 11.93 -4.55
CA ARG A 788 -33.73 12.14 -4.53
C ARG A 788 -33.02 11.36 -5.63
N ALA A 789 -33.40 10.11 -5.86
CA ALA A 789 -32.88 9.26 -6.92
C ALA A 789 -33.15 9.86 -8.31
N ILE A 790 -34.39 10.31 -8.56
CA ILE A 790 -34.82 10.95 -9.80
C ILE A 790 -34.05 12.26 -10.03
N HIS A 791 -33.87 13.07 -9.00
CA HIS A 791 -33.08 14.31 -9.08
C HIS A 791 -31.63 14.02 -9.48
N VAL A 792 -30.98 13.02 -8.86
CA VAL A 792 -29.62 12.62 -9.23
C VAL A 792 -29.55 12.14 -10.67
N ALA A 793 -30.43 11.21 -11.08
CA ALA A 793 -30.48 10.69 -12.45
C ALA A 793 -30.65 11.81 -13.48
N SER A 794 -31.55 12.75 -13.22
CA SER A 794 -31.80 13.90 -14.10
C SER A 794 -30.58 14.81 -14.25
N ASN A 795 -29.89 15.10 -13.13
CA ASN A 795 -28.71 15.98 -13.13
C ASN A 795 -27.52 15.41 -13.90
N ILE A 796 -27.34 14.08 -13.91
CA ILE A 796 -26.27 13.42 -14.66
C ILE A 796 -26.71 12.96 -16.05
N GLY A 797 -27.98 13.12 -16.40
CA GLY A 797 -28.56 12.67 -17.68
C GLY A 797 -28.65 11.14 -17.80
N GLU A 798 -28.75 10.42 -16.69
CA GLU A 798 -29.00 8.99 -16.67
C GLU A 798 -30.48 8.72 -16.95
N SER A 799 -30.75 7.81 -17.87
CA SER A 799 -32.10 7.45 -18.27
C SER A 799 -32.42 5.98 -18.02
N PHE A 800 -31.43 5.09 -17.97
CA PHE A 800 -31.63 3.65 -17.90
C PHE A 800 -32.45 3.22 -16.65
N TYR A 801 -32.18 3.83 -15.49
CA TYR A 801 -32.85 3.49 -14.22
C TYR A 801 -34.13 4.30 -13.98
N LEU A 802 -34.38 5.32 -14.79
CA LEU A 802 -35.46 6.28 -14.54
C LEU A 802 -36.86 5.66 -14.66
N ASP A 803 -37.06 4.69 -15.54
CA ASP A 803 -38.31 3.94 -15.68
C ASP A 803 -38.68 3.23 -14.37
N ARG A 804 -37.75 2.54 -13.73
CA ARG A 804 -37.94 1.86 -12.44
C ARG A 804 -38.20 2.86 -11.30
N LEU A 805 -37.47 3.99 -11.30
CA LEU A 805 -37.69 5.06 -10.31
C LEU A 805 -39.10 5.69 -10.44
N LEU A 806 -39.57 5.89 -11.67
CA LEU A 806 -40.91 6.42 -11.93
C LEU A 806 -42.00 5.43 -11.49
N LEU A 807 -41.81 4.11 -11.70
CA LEU A 807 -42.71 3.08 -11.19
C LEU A 807 -42.73 3.11 -9.66
N ASN A 808 -41.59 3.05 -8.99
CA ASN A 808 -41.53 3.07 -7.52
C ASN A 808 -42.15 4.33 -6.94
N ARG A 809 -41.94 5.48 -7.58
CA ARG A 809 -42.60 6.76 -7.20
C ARG A 809 -44.10 6.63 -7.27
N ALA A 810 -44.69 6.13 -8.36
CA ALA A 810 -46.16 5.96 -8.50
C ALA A 810 -46.72 5.00 -7.45
N LEU A 811 -45.99 3.90 -7.14
CA LEU A 811 -46.40 2.98 -6.08
C LEU A 811 -46.40 3.64 -4.70
N LEU A 812 -45.35 4.37 -4.37
CA LEU A 812 -45.22 5.11 -3.10
C LEU A 812 -46.26 6.21 -2.99
N MET A 813 -46.61 6.91 -4.09
CA MET A 813 -47.69 7.89 -4.14
C MET A 813 -49.06 7.25 -3.82
N ARG A 814 -49.29 6.05 -4.33
CA ARG A 814 -50.52 5.27 -4.03
C ARG A 814 -50.64 4.98 -2.53
N GLU A 815 -49.53 4.49 -1.94
CA GLU A 815 -49.55 4.09 -0.52
C GLU A 815 -49.51 5.30 0.45
N THR A 816 -49.10 6.47 0.00
CA THR A 816 -49.19 7.72 0.77
C THR A 816 -50.55 8.43 0.64
N GLY A 817 -51.52 7.82 -0.06
CA GLY A 817 -52.88 8.32 -0.17
C GLY A 817 -53.07 9.48 -1.17
N GLN A 818 -52.23 9.58 -2.17
CA GLN A 818 -52.42 10.52 -3.29
C GLN A 818 -53.64 10.10 -4.12
N THR A 819 -54.25 11.05 -4.85
CA THR A 819 -55.46 10.76 -5.63
C THR A 819 -55.22 9.72 -6.73
N GLU A 820 -56.24 8.95 -7.09
CA GLU A 820 -56.14 7.91 -8.12
C GLU A 820 -55.71 8.51 -9.49
N GLU A 821 -56.13 9.74 -9.78
CA GLU A 821 -55.69 10.45 -10.99
C GLU A 821 -54.20 10.73 -11.00
N MET A 822 -53.61 11.13 -9.85
CA MET A 822 -52.16 11.39 -9.74
C MET A 822 -51.39 10.07 -9.86
N VAL A 823 -51.87 9.00 -9.25
CA VAL A 823 -51.25 7.66 -9.35
C VAL A 823 -51.36 7.13 -10.77
N GLU A 824 -52.54 7.25 -11.44
CA GLU A 824 -52.72 6.88 -12.85
C GLU A 824 -51.74 7.64 -13.75
N ALA A 825 -51.60 8.95 -13.58
CA ALA A 825 -50.69 9.77 -14.33
C ALA A 825 -49.22 9.37 -14.12
N GLY A 826 -48.86 9.02 -12.86
CA GLY A 826 -47.52 8.52 -12.52
C GLY A 826 -47.20 7.19 -13.19
N LEU A 827 -48.13 6.22 -13.14
CA LEU A 827 -47.98 4.92 -13.80
C LEU A 827 -47.94 5.04 -15.33
N LYS A 828 -48.78 5.88 -15.93
CA LYS A 828 -48.72 6.15 -17.39
C LYS A 828 -47.35 6.73 -17.79
N ARG A 829 -46.86 7.70 -17.04
CA ARG A 829 -45.53 8.26 -17.31
C ARG A 829 -44.43 7.19 -17.22
N SER A 830 -44.48 6.28 -16.25
CA SER A 830 -43.54 5.15 -16.16
C SER A 830 -43.65 4.21 -17.36
N LEU A 831 -44.90 3.89 -17.78
CA LEU A 831 -45.20 3.02 -18.91
C LEU A 831 -44.65 3.63 -20.23
N ASP A 832 -44.95 4.90 -20.51
CA ASP A 832 -44.49 5.62 -21.69
C ASP A 832 -42.98 5.65 -21.75
N PHE A 833 -42.31 5.86 -20.61
CA PHE A 833 -40.87 5.92 -20.53
C PHE A 833 -40.23 4.54 -20.75
N ALA A 834 -40.79 3.47 -20.15
CA ALA A 834 -40.35 2.08 -20.36
C ALA A 834 -40.52 1.66 -21.84
N ALA A 835 -41.64 2.02 -22.47
CA ALA A 835 -41.91 1.75 -23.87
C ALA A 835 -40.93 2.49 -24.81
N LEU A 836 -40.58 3.75 -24.49
CA LEU A 836 -39.60 4.53 -25.26
C LEU A 836 -38.21 3.88 -25.24
N GLN A 837 -37.80 3.31 -24.14
CA GLN A 837 -36.55 2.58 -24.01
C GLN A 837 -36.60 1.15 -24.54
N GLY A 838 -37.79 0.58 -24.75
CA GLY A 838 -38.02 -0.82 -25.07
C GLY A 838 -37.83 -1.75 -23.85
N ALA A 839 -37.95 -1.24 -22.63
CA ALA A 839 -37.76 -1.95 -21.36
C ALA A 839 -38.98 -2.85 -21.03
N LYS A 840 -39.15 -3.94 -21.79
CA LYS A 840 -40.36 -4.81 -21.80
C LYS A 840 -40.73 -5.34 -20.41
N VAL A 841 -39.77 -5.68 -19.57
CA VAL A 841 -40.03 -6.15 -18.20
C VAL A 841 -40.63 -5.04 -17.33
N LEU A 842 -40.13 -3.81 -17.40
CA LEU A 842 -40.69 -2.67 -16.68
C LEU A 842 -42.02 -2.22 -17.25
N GLU A 843 -42.18 -2.29 -18.58
CA GLU A 843 -43.46 -2.05 -19.27
C GLU A 843 -44.53 -3.01 -18.74
N LEU A 844 -44.25 -4.33 -18.68
CA LEU A 844 -45.18 -5.34 -18.14
C LEU A 844 -45.47 -5.11 -16.65
N ARG A 845 -44.48 -4.87 -15.84
CA ARG A 845 -44.63 -4.62 -14.40
C ARG A 845 -45.47 -3.38 -14.14
N THR A 846 -45.26 -2.30 -14.88
CA THR A 846 -46.06 -1.08 -14.82
C THR A 846 -47.48 -1.33 -15.31
N ALA A 847 -47.66 -2.09 -16.38
CA ALA A 847 -48.97 -2.45 -16.92
C ALA A 847 -49.79 -3.28 -15.91
N ILE A 848 -49.17 -4.18 -15.14
CA ILE A 848 -49.83 -4.93 -14.06
C ILE A 848 -50.43 -3.97 -13.00
N HIS A 849 -49.64 -3.02 -12.52
CA HIS A 849 -50.09 -2.06 -11.51
C HIS A 849 -51.12 -1.10 -12.05
N LEU A 850 -51.01 -0.66 -13.30
CA LEU A 850 -51.98 0.23 -13.95
C LEU A 850 -53.29 -0.52 -14.20
N ALA A 851 -53.24 -1.79 -14.62
CA ALA A 851 -54.42 -2.63 -14.81
C ALA A 851 -55.14 -2.94 -13.49
N ASP A 852 -54.40 -3.15 -12.39
CA ASP A 852 -54.99 -3.28 -11.07
C ASP A 852 -55.77 -2.00 -10.65
N LEU A 853 -55.13 -0.81 -10.83
CA LEU A 853 -55.77 0.47 -10.58
C LEU A 853 -57.05 0.62 -11.46
N TRP A 854 -56.96 0.40 -12.75
CA TRP A 854 -58.05 0.50 -13.69
C TRP A 854 -59.19 -0.49 -13.37
N GLY A 855 -58.86 -1.68 -12.87
CA GLY A 855 -59.83 -2.64 -12.41
C GLY A 855 -60.66 -2.11 -11.25
N ARG A 856 -60.08 -1.34 -10.33
CA ARG A 856 -60.78 -0.71 -9.17
C ARG A 856 -61.66 0.46 -9.59
N ILE A 857 -61.20 1.28 -10.55
CA ILE A 857 -61.93 2.46 -11.03
C ILE A 857 -62.88 2.16 -12.19
N GLY A 858 -63.13 0.91 -12.52
CA GLY A 858 -64.09 0.51 -13.53
C GLY A 858 -63.64 0.53 -15.01
N LYS A 859 -62.38 0.79 -15.30
CA LYS A 859 -61.79 0.80 -16.64
C LYS A 859 -61.30 -0.60 -17.08
N ARG A 860 -62.17 -1.62 -16.94
CA ARG A 860 -61.78 -3.05 -17.10
C ARG A 860 -61.31 -3.40 -18.49
N ASP A 861 -61.99 -2.92 -19.53
CA ASP A 861 -61.63 -3.24 -20.94
C ASP A 861 -60.23 -2.68 -21.29
N GLN A 862 -59.95 -1.46 -20.82
CA GLN A 862 -58.63 -0.83 -21.04
C GLN A 862 -57.52 -1.61 -20.28
N ALA A 863 -57.82 -2.13 -19.08
CA ALA A 863 -56.86 -2.95 -18.31
C ALA A 863 -56.54 -4.25 -19.04
N GLN A 864 -57.56 -4.93 -19.61
CA GLN A 864 -57.35 -6.19 -20.36
C GLN A 864 -56.58 -5.98 -21.64
N GLU A 865 -56.92 -4.92 -22.38
CA GLU A 865 -56.25 -4.57 -23.66
C GLU A 865 -54.77 -4.23 -23.41
N LEU A 866 -54.45 -3.45 -22.36
CA LEU A 866 -53.07 -3.13 -21.99
C LEU A 866 -52.28 -4.37 -21.63
N LEU A 867 -52.79 -5.25 -20.75
CA LEU A 867 -52.09 -6.46 -20.37
C LEU A 867 -51.86 -7.39 -21.55
N ARG A 868 -52.92 -7.57 -22.43
CA ARG A 868 -52.79 -8.43 -23.62
C ARG A 868 -51.72 -7.91 -24.57
N SER A 869 -51.81 -6.64 -24.98
CA SER A 869 -50.83 -6.03 -25.90
C SER A 869 -49.40 -6.05 -25.35
N THR A 870 -49.23 -5.93 -24.03
CA THR A 870 -47.91 -5.98 -23.40
C THR A 870 -47.38 -7.42 -23.36
N CYS A 871 -48.22 -8.42 -22.99
CA CYS A 871 -47.82 -9.84 -22.97
C CYS A 871 -47.47 -10.36 -24.37
N ASP A 872 -48.19 -9.96 -25.42
CA ASP A 872 -47.95 -10.38 -26.81
C ASP A 872 -46.57 -9.93 -27.34
N CYS A 873 -45.91 -9.00 -26.70
CA CYS A 873 -44.57 -8.54 -27.06
C CYS A 873 -43.42 -9.46 -26.57
N PHE A 874 -43.73 -10.46 -25.72
CA PHE A 874 -42.71 -11.36 -25.17
C PHE A 874 -42.53 -12.61 -26.05
N THR A 875 -41.25 -12.87 -26.37
CA THR A 875 -40.82 -14.10 -27.06
C THR A 875 -40.15 -15.11 -26.12
N GLU A 876 -39.74 -14.63 -24.93
CA GLU A 876 -39.08 -15.39 -23.85
C GLU A 876 -39.66 -14.96 -22.51
N GLY A 877 -39.31 -15.64 -21.41
CA GLY A 877 -39.64 -15.20 -20.05
C GLY A 877 -41.07 -15.47 -19.60
N HIS A 878 -41.77 -16.39 -20.27
CA HIS A 878 -43.16 -16.76 -19.90
C HIS A 878 -43.26 -17.43 -18.53
N ASP A 879 -42.11 -17.88 -17.97
CA ASP A 879 -42.02 -18.50 -16.66
C ASP A 879 -41.73 -17.47 -15.52
N THR A 880 -41.50 -16.20 -15.85
CA THR A 880 -41.22 -15.15 -14.87
C THR A 880 -42.45 -14.85 -13.99
N PRO A 881 -42.20 -14.40 -12.73
CA PRO A 881 -43.31 -14.04 -11.82
C PRO A 881 -44.23 -12.96 -12.41
N ASP A 882 -43.67 -11.91 -12.99
CA ASP A 882 -44.43 -10.80 -13.59
C ASP A 882 -45.33 -11.28 -14.76
N PHE A 883 -44.79 -12.13 -15.63
CA PHE A 883 -45.56 -12.65 -16.76
C PHE A 883 -46.69 -13.57 -16.27
N LYS A 884 -46.47 -14.46 -15.31
CA LYS A 884 -47.48 -15.30 -14.70
C LYS A 884 -48.58 -14.49 -14.06
N GLN A 885 -48.20 -13.45 -13.28
CA GLN A 885 -49.18 -12.54 -12.67
C GLN A 885 -50.06 -11.84 -13.72
N ALA A 886 -49.48 -11.33 -14.79
CA ALA A 886 -50.23 -10.72 -15.88
C ALA A 886 -51.24 -11.68 -16.52
N ILE A 887 -50.82 -12.93 -16.77
CA ILE A 887 -51.68 -13.98 -17.34
C ILE A 887 -52.79 -14.35 -16.36
N GLU A 888 -52.52 -14.48 -15.06
CA GLU A 888 -53.53 -14.71 -14.04
C GLU A 888 -54.56 -13.58 -13.99
N MET A 889 -54.10 -12.32 -14.09
CA MET A 889 -55.03 -11.17 -14.16
C MET A 889 -55.89 -11.15 -15.41
N LEU A 890 -55.38 -11.66 -16.55
CA LEU A 890 -56.16 -11.82 -17.78
C LEU A 890 -57.18 -12.96 -17.68
N HIS A 891 -56.87 -14.11 -17.06
CA HIS A 891 -57.69 -15.30 -16.98
C HIS A 891 -58.65 -15.28 -15.79
N GLY A 892 -58.21 -14.88 -14.57
CA GLY A 892 -58.99 -14.89 -13.35
C GLY A 892 -60.20 -13.92 -13.37
N ARG A 893 -60.19 -12.95 -14.27
CA ARG A 893 -61.30 -12.05 -14.56
C ARG A 893 -62.29 -12.59 -15.64
N ALA A 894 -61.87 -13.61 -16.40
CA ALA A 894 -62.75 -14.28 -17.35
C ALA A 894 -63.72 -15.23 -16.67
N GLU A 895 -63.36 -15.80 -15.52
CA GLU A 895 -64.29 -16.64 -14.73
C GLU A 895 -65.34 -15.83 -13.98
N SER A 896 -65.02 -14.61 -13.45
CA SER A 896 -65.99 -13.74 -12.80
C SER A 896 -66.96 -13.02 -13.79
N ALA A 897 -66.71 -13.05 -15.10
CA ALA A 897 -67.61 -12.53 -16.14
C ALA A 897 -68.54 -13.63 -16.73
N ARG A 898 -68.34 -14.89 -16.32
CA ARG A 898 -69.18 -16.03 -16.70
C ARG A 898 -70.11 -16.48 -15.58
N THR A 899 -69.97 -15.91 -14.38
CA THR A 899 -70.94 -16.02 -13.28
C THR A 899 -71.72 -14.71 -13.09
#